data_0d592bb06843b1595be6d190f1dd4b3e
#
_entry.id   0d592bb06843b1595be6d190f1dd4b3e
#
_cell.length_a   1.000
_cell.length_b   1.000
_cell.length_c   1.000
_cell.angle_alpha   90.00
_cell.angle_beta   90.00
_cell.angle_gamma   90.00
#
_symmetry.space_group_name_H-M   'P 1'
#
loop_
_entity.id
_entity.type
_entity.pdbx_description
1 polymer ?
#
loop_
_entity_poly.entity_id
_entity_poly.type
_entity_poly.pdbx_seq_one_letter_code
_entity_poly.pdbx_strand_id
1 'polypeptide(L)'
;MSLTRIGSIGINTGIAFAGVTTIVTLNTANDALSIGATVNVGSGITLGASGDIFATGVSTFSGNLKVGSGVTISPDGDGFFTGVITATSYSGIDLSAVTGATGDFSIADKIVHTGDTNTAIRFPAADTITAETAGSERLRITSAGNLALGNDGSFPIYTETNDRNFILGTGSDDAAIQLHSGTDKFGGLYFGDATSGGDRYVGYVEYKHDDNYLRISTGGSERLRIDSSGRLMLGSTTEGNSSADDLTVATSSDTGITIRSGTSSGGNIYFSDGTSGADEYRGVVSYDHASNFMQFYTNASEALRIDSSGRVLVGRTASRMVGGSTTYAKLQVAGTSQSESSISLVNNEASAAAPFIFFGKTRGNSVGESGIVQNGDSLGGLSFIGADGNDINNRTAEITAVVNGTPANNTIPTNIVFSTSTQNATQLAEVLRLDKNGHARFGASGDANDAAWSHGTYNNTEVAIDGGGGYAVLHMRGDGAGSTNTRWSMGVGDDKFYMAYDDVDGAHRMVVNGDGVVSVPVGIELGSGVDGTPAGNILDDYEEGTFTPSIAAGRTGSITYQNQTGFYTKIGNTVFLRFYMQMSGGSTNGSVFYIGGLPFTNINQNTYEGGGYHTYQNSFFDSGDPRDNHPWLALNSSQVNFHKTSNGGAVTGNETTTNQHYLIFHLQHIVA
;
A
#
# COMPACT_ATOMS: atom_id res chain seq x y z
N MET A 1 -60.80 -71.54 -71.74
CA MET A 1 -60.95 -72.98 -71.50
C MET A 1 -59.61 -73.58 -71.18
N SER A 2 -59.46 -74.08 -69.97
CA SER A 2 -58.20 -74.73 -69.62
C SER A 2 -58.06 -76.11 -70.21
N LEU A 3 -57.06 -76.36 -71.01
CA LEU A 3 -56.73 -77.68 -71.48
C LEU A 3 -55.93 -78.41 -70.43
N THR A 4 -56.63 -78.93 -69.40
CA THR A 4 -55.97 -79.48 -68.23
C THR A 4 -55.70 -80.96 -68.30
N ARG A 5 -56.36 -81.63 -69.20
CA ARG A 5 -56.15 -83.05 -69.39
C ARG A 5 -56.77 -83.57 -70.69
N ILE A 6 -55.99 -84.18 -71.50
CA ILE A 6 -56.52 -85.07 -72.49
C ILE A 6 -56.45 -86.49 -71.91
N GLY A 7 -57.58 -86.97 -71.40
CA GLY A 7 -57.71 -88.28 -70.79
C GLY A 7 -57.64 -89.36 -71.87
N SER A 8 -57.60 -90.61 -71.41
CA SER A 8 -57.39 -91.79 -72.23
C SER A 8 -58.57 -92.04 -73.19
N ILE A 9 -58.60 -91.42 -74.34
CA ILE A 9 -59.41 -91.79 -75.49
C ILE A 9 -58.45 -92.41 -76.50
N GLY A 10 -58.62 -93.68 -76.77
CA GLY A 10 -57.91 -94.31 -77.84
C GLY A 10 -58.42 -93.72 -79.19
N ILE A 11 -57.69 -92.87 -79.73
CA ILE A 11 -58.00 -92.32 -81.05
C ILE A 11 -57.20 -93.13 -82.08
N ASN A 12 -57.90 -93.88 -82.86
CA ASN A 12 -57.31 -94.59 -83.94
C ASN A 12 -57.02 -93.63 -85.08
N THR A 13 -56.06 -93.99 -85.89
CA THR A 13 -55.63 -93.14 -87.02
C THR A 13 -56.78 -92.76 -87.93
N GLY A 14 -56.92 -91.45 -88.19
CA GLY A 14 -57.90 -90.87 -89.08
C GLY A 14 -59.11 -90.17 -88.45
N ILE A 15 -59.11 -89.90 -87.18
CA ILE A 15 -60.15 -89.07 -86.56
C ILE A 15 -59.93 -87.60 -86.97
N ALA A 16 -60.81 -87.09 -87.79
CA ALA A 16 -60.85 -85.66 -88.12
C ALA A 16 -61.91 -84.98 -87.25
N PHE A 17 -61.51 -84.03 -86.51
CA PHE A 17 -62.46 -83.20 -85.72
C PHE A 17 -62.78 -81.96 -86.58
N ALA A 18 -63.93 -81.89 -87.12
CA ALA A 18 -64.42 -80.75 -87.84
C ALA A 18 -65.20 -79.81 -87.00
N GLY A 19 -64.85 -78.59 -87.01
CA GLY A 19 -65.52 -77.57 -86.15
C GLY A 19 -64.85 -77.35 -84.84
N VAL A 20 -65.53 -76.63 -83.95
CA VAL A 20 -65.04 -76.40 -82.53
C VAL A 20 -65.17 -77.73 -81.79
N THR A 21 -64.10 -78.25 -81.49
CA THR A 21 -64.07 -79.53 -80.81
C THR A 21 -63.43 -79.33 -79.49
N THR A 22 -64.17 -79.59 -78.46
CA THR A 22 -63.59 -79.73 -77.15
C THR A 22 -63.15 -81.17 -76.98
N ILE A 23 -61.90 -81.38 -77.04
CA ILE A 23 -61.31 -82.66 -76.71
C ILE A 23 -61.16 -82.67 -75.19
N VAL A 24 -62.01 -83.43 -74.51
CA VAL A 24 -61.99 -83.55 -73.06
C VAL A 24 -60.78 -84.34 -72.57
N THR A 25 -60.34 -85.28 -73.40
CA THR A 25 -59.14 -86.04 -73.12
C THR A 25 -58.49 -86.52 -74.42
N LEU A 26 -57.30 -86.20 -74.69
CA LEU A 26 -56.47 -86.79 -75.74
C LEU A 26 -55.32 -87.60 -75.03
N ASN A 27 -55.35 -88.88 -75.15
CA ASN A 27 -54.33 -89.77 -74.64
C ASN A 27 -53.57 -90.42 -75.78
N THR A 28 -52.31 -90.26 -75.83
CA THR A 28 -51.47 -90.96 -76.82
C THR A 28 -50.75 -92.08 -76.10
N ALA A 29 -50.86 -93.27 -76.57
CA ALA A 29 -50.25 -94.47 -75.93
C ALA A 29 -48.71 -94.45 -75.86
N ASN A 30 -48.09 -93.56 -76.60
CA ASN A 30 -46.63 -93.43 -76.61
C ASN A 30 -46.21 -91.94 -76.60
N ASP A 31 -45.88 -91.51 -75.54
CA ASP A 31 -45.02 -90.38 -75.11
C ASP A 31 -45.09 -89.03 -75.81
N ALA A 32 -45.62 -88.92 -77.00
CA ALA A 32 -45.69 -87.62 -77.68
C ALA A 32 -46.87 -87.47 -78.57
N LEU A 33 -47.60 -86.39 -78.54
CA LEU A 33 -48.47 -85.91 -79.55
C LEU A 33 -47.60 -85.21 -80.61
N SER A 34 -47.31 -85.93 -81.73
CA SER A 34 -46.65 -85.32 -82.86
C SER A 34 -47.66 -84.72 -83.81
N ILE A 35 -47.66 -83.48 -83.94
CA ILE A 35 -48.52 -82.73 -84.84
C ILE A 35 -47.68 -82.15 -85.94
N GLY A 36 -47.77 -82.68 -87.16
CA GLY A 36 -47.03 -82.19 -88.33
C GLY A 36 -47.54 -80.88 -88.90
N ALA A 37 -48.56 -80.29 -88.21
CA ALA A 37 -49.20 -79.04 -88.59
C ALA A 37 -49.53 -78.27 -87.33
N THR A 38 -50.09 -77.09 -87.44
CA THR A 38 -50.52 -76.25 -86.32
C THR A 38 -51.67 -76.84 -85.55
N VAL A 39 -51.59 -77.00 -84.23
CA VAL A 39 -52.69 -77.37 -83.34
C VAL A 39 -53.26 -76.10 -82.73
N ASN A 40 -54.47 -75.74 -83.14
CA ASN A 40 -55.21 -74.67 -82.48
C ASN A 40 -55.99 -75.24 -81.28
N VAL A 41 -55.63 -74.80 -80.10
CA VAL A 41 -56.29 -75.18 -78.85
C VAL A 41 -57.12 -74.03 -78.40
N GLY A 42 -58.26 -73.78 -79.06
CA GLY A 42 -59.07 -72.60 -78.83
C GLY A 42 -58.46 -71.32 -79.41
N SER A 43 -59.11 -70.16 -79.22
CA SER A 43 -58.64 -68.87 -79.70
C SER A 43 -57.49 -68.27 -78.90
N GLY A 44 -57.17 -68.88 -77.78
CA GLY A 44 -56.17 -68.36 -76.85
C GLY A 44 -54.82 -69.12 -76.82
N ILE A 45 -54.74 -70.30 -77.40
CA ILE A 45 -53.49 -71.09 -77.47
C ILE A 45 -53.32 -71.70 -78.80
N THR A 46 -52.24 -71.47 -79.43
CA THR A 46 -51.84 -72.07 -80.70
C THR A 46 -50.51 -72.85 -80.52
N LEU A 47 -50.52 -74.14 -80.97
CA LEU A 47 -49.31 -74.91 -81.03
C LEU A 47 -48.86 -74.95 -82.50
N GLY A 48 -47.80 -74.27 -82.80
CA GLY A 48 -47.25 -74.18 -84.12
C GLY A 48 -46.33 -75.38 -84.44
N ALA A 49 -46.20 -75.72 -85.72
CA ALA A 49 -45.27 -76.79 -86.22
C ALA A 49 -43.82 -76.44 -85.90
N SER A 50 -43.51 -75.17 -85.65
CA SER A 50 -42.20 -74.71 -85.20
C SER A 50 -41.91 -74.92 -83.71
N GLY A 51 -42.91 -75.43 -82.95
CA GLY A 51 -42.80 -75.62 -81.50
C GLY A 51 -43.23 -74.41 -80.70
N ASP A 52 -43.72 -73.37 -81.31
CA ASP A 52 -44.16 -72.14 -80.65
C ASP A 52 -45.53 -72.35 -79.96
N ILE A 53 -45.65 -71.81 -78.74
CA ILE A 53 -46.91 -71.74 -78.02
C ILE A 53 -47.36 -70.29 -77.92
N PHE A 54 -48.41 -69.92 -78.57
CA PHE A 54 -49.05 -68.59 -78.50
C PHE A 54 -50.31 -68.69 -77.59
N ALA A 55 -50.26 -68.10 -76.45
CA ALA A 55 -51.39 -68.00 -75.58
C ALA A 55 -51.79 -66.51 -75.42
N THR A 56 -53.01 -66.15 -75.76
CA THR A 56 -53.56 -64.81 -75.45
C THR A 56 -54.43 -64.94 -74.22
N GLY A 57 -53.93 -64.34 -73.13
CA GLY A 57 -54.56 -64.43 -71.85
C GLY A 57 -53.61 -65.07 -70.80
N VAL A 58 -54.12 -65.37 -69.63
CA VAL A 58 -53.34 -66.05 -68.52
C VAL A 58 -53.26 -67.54 -68.86
N SER A 59 -52.09 -68.08 -69.07
CA SER A 59 -51.82 -69.50 -69.21
C SER A 59 -51.23 -70.05 -67.96
N THR A 60 -51.82 -71.13 -67.45
CA THR A 60 -51.32 -71.83 -66.27
C THR A 60 -50.78 -73.17 -66.72
N PHE A 61 -49.53 -73.41 -66.42
CA PHE A 61 -48.81 -74.66 -66.68
C PHE A 61 -48.63 -75.38 -65.33
N SER A 62 -49.02 -76.61 -65.17
CA SER A 62 -48.85 -77.38 -63.94
C SER A 62 -47.51 -78.14 -63.91
N GLY A 63 -46.72 -78.03 -64.89
CA GLY A 63 -45.37 -78.59 -65.00
C GLY A 63 -44.39 -77.53 -65.54
N ASN A 64 -43.09 -77.85 -65.64
CA ASN A 64 -42.10 -76.95 -66.19
C ASN A 64 -42.45 -76.57 -67.64
N LEU A 65 -42.53 -75.30 -67.97
CA LEU A 65 -42.54 -74.83 -69.35
C LEU A 65 -41.11 -74.62 -69.86
N LYS A 66 -40.64 -75.53 -70.70
CA LYS A 66 -39.33 -75.33 -71.38
C LYS A 66 -39.49 -74.59 -72.67
N VAL A 67 -38.93 -73.41 -72.72
CA VAL A 67 -38.93 -72.56 -73.95
C VAL A 67 -37.50 -72.48 -74.42
N GLY A 68 -37.10 -73.47 -75.29
CA GLY A 68 -35.71 -73.55 -75.75
C GLY A 68 -34.72 -73.92 -74.61
N SER A 69 -33.45 -73.71 -74.87
CA SER A 69 -32.38 -73.96 -73.85
C SER A 69 -32.09 -72.79 -72.88
N GLY A 70 -32.74 -71.64 -73.17
CA GLY A 70 -32.49 -70.42 -72.47
C GLY A 70 -33.53 -70.02 -71.39
N VAL A 71 -34.71 -70.66 -71.35
CA VAL A 71 -35.78 -70.37 -70.42
C VAL A 71 -36.44 -71.66 -69.95
N THR A 72 -36.60 -71.84 -68.70
CA THR A 72 -37.40 -72.92 -68.07
C THR A 72 -38.29 -72.25 -67.03
N ILE A 73 -39.60 -72.55 -67.07
CA ILE A 73 -40.54 -72.19 -65.99
C ILE A 73 -40.94 -73.45 -65.27
N SER A 74 -40.70 -73.54 -64.02
CA SER A 74 -41.00 -74.71 -63.14
C SER A 74 -42.49 -74.73 -62.75
N PRO A 75 -43.03 -75.87 -62.30
CA PRO A 75 -44.44 -75.98 -61.83
C PRO A 75 -44.76 -75.04 -60.63
N ASP A 76 -43.79 -74.64 -59.87
CA ASP A 76 -43.89 -73.72 -58.72
C ASP A 76 -43.79 -72.24 -59.16
N GLY A 77 -43.66 -72.02 -60.49
CA GLY A 77 -43.66 -70.68 -61.06
C GLY A 77 -42.27 -70.07 -61.22
N ASP A 78 -41.20 -70.77 -60.86
CA ASP A 78 -39.82 -70.28 -61.05
C ASP A 78 -39.41 -70.27 -62.51
N GLY A 79 -38.92 -69.10 -62.96
CA GLY A 79 -38.40 -68.93 -64.30
C GLY A 79 -36.87 -68.90 -64.31
N PHE A 80 -36.19 -69.83 -64.99
CA PHE A 80 -34.75 -69.85 -65.23
C PHE A 80 -34.40 -69.27 -66.59
N PHE A 81 -33.70 -68.19 -66.59
CA PHE A 81 -33.32 -67.46 -67.80
C PHE A 81 -31.76 -67.45 -67.88
N THR A 82 -31.20 -67.93 -68.96
CA THR A 82 -29.77 -67.89 -69.27
C THR A 82 -29.37 -66.68 -70.12
N GLY A 83 -30.23 -65.74 -70.26
CA GLY A 83 -30.01 -64.52 -71.06
C GLY A 83 -30.57 -63.32 -70.36
N VAL A 84 -30.68 -62.19 -71.10
CA VAL A 84 -31.26 -60.95 -70.62
C VAL A 84 -32.77 -61.07 -70.52
N ILE A 85 -33.38 -60.88 -69.41
CA ILE A 85 -34.84 -60.73 -69.28
C ILE A 85 -35.16 -59.26 -69.47
N THR A 86 -35.85 -58.96 -70.62
CA THR A 86 -36.33 -57.63 -70.93
C THR A 86 -37.84 -57.61 -70.67
N ALA A 87 -38.21 -56.80 -69.69
CA ALA A 87 -39.63 -56.57 -69.39
C ALA A 87 -39.83 -55.06 -69.16
N THR A 88 -40.97 -54.53 -69.50
CA THR A 88 -41.35 -53.13 -69.26
C THR A 88 -41.58 -52.87 -67.80
N SER A 89 -41.87 -53.87 -66.98
CA SER A 89 -41.94 -53.85 -65.55
C SER A 89 -41.84 -55.26 -64.97
N TYR A 90 -41.22 -55.37 -63.82
CA TYR A 90 -41.18 -56.56 -62.96
C TYR A 90 -42.00 -56.25 -61.70
N SER A 91 -43.02 -57.01 -61.37
CA SER A 91 -43.80 -56.88 -60.19
C SER A 91 -43.69 -58.14 -59.34
N GLY A 92 -43.43 -58.00 -58.10
CA GLY A 92 -43.37 -59.13 -57.14
C GLY A 92 -42.05 -59.94 -57.22
N ILE A 93 -40.92 -59.33 -57.64
CA ILE A 93 -39.62 -60.01 -57.55
C ILE A 93 -39.21 -59.96 -56.05
N ASP A 94 -39.19 -61.12 -55.41
CA ASP A 94 -38.60 -61.27 -54.08
C ASP A 94 -37.07 -61.52 -54.21
N LEU A 95 -36.31 -60.49 -53.92
CA LEU A 95 -34.86 -60.54 -53.95
C LEU A 95 -34.23 -61.17 -52.69
N SER A 96 -35.05 -61.61 -51.71
CA SER A 96 -34.57 -62.19 -50.44
C SER A 96 -33.83 -63.50 -50.61
N ALA A 97 -34.12 -64.24 -51.71
CA ALA A 97 -33.51 -65.51 -52.06
C ALA A 97 -32.44 -65.41 -53.19
N VAL A 98 -32.08 -64.20 -53.61
CA VAL A 98 -31.02 -64.04 -54.61
C VAL A 98 -29.67 -64.33 -54.00
N THR A 99 -29.24 -65.59 -54.10
CA THR A 99 -27.92 -66.04 -53.62
C THR A 99 -27.00 -66.20 -54.83
N GLY A 100 -25.81 -65.58 -54.80
CA GLY A 100 -24.81 -65.81 -55.87
C GLY A 100 -24.91 -64.92 -57.08
N ALA A 101 -25.43 -63.72 -57.00
CA ALA A 101 -25.20 -62.69 -58.02
C ALA A 101 -23.70 -62.38 -58.10
N THR A 102 -23.03 -62.95 -59.10
CA THR A 102 -21.58 -62.75 -59.34
C THR A 102 -21.27 -61.54 -60.22
N GLY A 103 -22.28 -60.73 -60.51
CA GLY A 103 -22.17 -59.50 -61.28
C GLY A 103 -22.84 -58.31 -60.61
N ASP A 104 -22.61 -57.12 -61.13
CA ASP A 104 -23.17 -55.86 -60.58
C ASP A 104 -24.69 -55.83 -60.80
N PHE A 105 -25.43 -55.43 -59.80
CA PHE A 105 -26.84 -55.04 -59.89
C PHE A 105 -26.93 -53.56 -60.35
N SER A 106 -27.11 -53.35 -61.59
CA SER A 106 -27.15 -52.02 -62.22
C SER A 106 -28.51 -51.33 -62.03
N ILE A 107 -28.52 -50.25 -61.36
CA ILE A 107 -29.68 -49.37 -61.21
C ILE A 107 -29.41 -48.07 -61.91
N ALA A 108 -30.28 -47.67 -62.83
CA ALA A 108 -30.04 -46.48 -63.69
C ALA A 108 -30.13 -45.17 -62.94
N ASP A 109 -31.02 -45.04 -61.94
CA ASP A 109 -31.22 -43.81 -61.20
C ASP A 109 -31.47 -44.09 -59.69
N LYS A 110 -32.51 -44.86 -59.37
CA LYS A 110 -32.93 -44.94 -57.95
C LYS A 110 -33.60 -46.30 -57.60
N ILE A 111 -33.48 -46.61 -56.31
CA ILE A 111 -34.25 -47.62 -55.64
C ILE A 111 -35.36 -46.87 -54.84
N VAL A 112 -36.63 -47.22 -55.14
CA VAL A 112 -37.82 -46.53 -54.66
C VAL A 112 -38.60 -47.45 -53.74
N HIS A 113 -39.18 -46.94 -52.67
CA HIS A 113 -40.13 -47.65 -51.85
C HIS A 113 -41.48 -47.79 -52.54
N THR A 114 -42.02 -49.02 -52.68
CA THR A 114 -43.28 -49.25 -53.28
C THR A 114 -44.43 -48.63 -52.43
N GLY A 115 -45.22 -47.78 -53.05
CA GLY A 115 -46.27 -47.03 -52.35
C GLY A 115 -45.88 -45.66 -51.81
N ASP A 116 -44.58 -45.37 -51.77
CA ASP A 116 -44.08 -44.05 -51.46
C ASP A 116 -42.94 -43.68 -52.42
N THR A 117 -43.28 -43.18 -53.58
CA THR A 117 -42.37 -42.95 -54.71
C THR A 117 -41.42 -41.78 -54.53
N ASN A 118 -41.60 -41.04 -53.43
CA ASN A 118 -40.73 -39.92 -53.01
C ASN A 118 -39.74 -40.25 -51.88
N THR A 119 -39.70 -41.54 -51.47
CA THR A 119 -38.64 -42.10 -50.61
C THR A 119 -37.78 -43.04 -51.48
N ALA A 120 -36.49 -42.71 -51.58
CA ALA A 120 -35.58 -43.37 -52.49
C ALA A 120 -34.11 -43.30 -52.08
N ILE A 121 -33.34 -44.30 -52.56
CA ILE A 121 -31.87 -44.15 -52.66
C ILE A 121 -31.58 -43.89 -54.18
N ARG A 122 -30.83 -42.80 -54.39
CA ARG A 122 -30.52 -42.40 -55.76
C ARG A 122 -29.02 -42.34 -56.03
N PHE A 123 -28.73 -42.42 -57.37
CA PHE A 123 -27.38 -42.23 -57.91
C PHE A 123 -27.42 -41.05 -58.91
N PRO A 124 -27.57 -39.78 -58.41
CA PRO A 124 -27.89 -38.62 -59.25
C PRO A 124 -26.75 -38.17 -60.16
N ALA A 125 -25.55 -38.58 -59.87
CA ALA A 125 -24.34 -38.32 -60.67
C ALA A 125 -23.31 -39.41 -60.45
N ALA A 126 -22.24 -39.44 -61.26
CA ALA A 126 -21.09 -40.33 -61.01
C ALA A 126 -20.53 -40.13 -59.59
N ASP A 127 -20.20 -41.25 -58.96
CA ASP A 127 -19.61 -41.30 -57.62
C ASP A 127 -20.46 -40.62 -56.53
N THR A 128 -21.78 -40.49 -56.77
CA THR A 128 -22.67 -39.81 -55.81
C THR A 128 -23.83 -40.72 -55.41
N ILE A 129 -24.07 -40.83 -54.10
CA ILE A 129 -25.21 -41.58 -53.55
C ILE A 129 -26.03 -40.57 -52.71
N THR A 130 -27.38 -40.60 -52.90
CA THR A 130 -28.30 -39.83 -52.10
C THR A 130 -29.39 -40.71 -51.52
N ALA A 131 -29.94 -40.32 -50.35
CA ALA A 131 -31.16 -40.85 -49.78
C ALA A 131 -32.18 -39.71 -49.63
N GLU A 132 -33.38 -39.97 -50.11
CA GLU A 132 -34.47 -39.00 -50.14
C GLU A 132 -35.67 -39.50 -49.33
N THR A 133 -36.34 -38.59 -48.63
CA THR A 133 -37.65 -38.80 -48.02
C THR A 133 -38.55 -37.60 -48.31
N ALA A 134 -39.85 -37.87 -48.63
CA ALA A 134 -40.79 -36.85 -49.05
C ALA A 134 -40.28 -35.98 -50.22
N GLY A 135 -39.50 -36.60 -51.16
CA GLY A 135 -38.93 -35.92 -52.29
C GLY A 135 -37.75 -34.99 -52.02
N SER A 136 -37.34 -34.91 -50.80
CA SER A 136 -36.15 -34.07 -50.37
C SER A 136 -34.99 -34.96 -50.04
N GLU A 137 -33.79 -34.56 -50.49
CA GLU A 137 -32.53 -35.19 -50.13
C GLU A 137 -32.25 -35.05 -48.63
N ARG A 138 -31.95 -36.15 -47.94
CA ARG A 138 -31.64 -36.19 -46.51
C ARG A 138 -30.20 -36.59 -46.22
N LEU A 139 -29.65 -37.39 -47.12
CA LEU A 139 -28.26 -37.84 -47.06
C LEU A 139 -27.62 -37.78 -48.40
N ARG A 140 -26.39 -37.33 -48.47
CA ARG A 140 -25.56 -37.38 -49.68
C ARG A 140 -24.17 -37.90 -49.33
N ILE A 141 -23.65 -38.78 -50.13
CA ILE A 141 -22.22 -39.06 -50.20
C ILE A 141 -21.76 -38.48 -51.53
N THR A 142 -20.89 -37.52 -51.54
CA THR A 142 -20.39 -36.83 -52.71
C THR A 142 -19.29 -37.62 -53.41
N SER A 143 -18.95 -37.27 -54.63
CA SER A 143 -17.83 -37.86 -55.42
C SER A 143 -16.49 -37.65 -54.75
N ALA A 144 -16.33 -36.62 -53.90
CA ALA A 144 -15.16 -36.39 -53.07
C ALA A 144 -15.14 -37.23 -51.78
N GLY A 145 -16.20 -37.98 -51.47
CA GLY A 145 -16.34 -38.82 -50.28
C GLY A 145 -16.82 -38.07 -49.03
N ASN A 146 -17.41 -36.89 -49.20
CA ASN A 146 -18.03 -36.16 -48.09
C ASN A 146 -19.41 -36.73 -47.81
N LEU A 147 -19.77 -36.82 -46.50
CA LEU A 147 -21.11 -37.21 -46.06
C LEU A 147 -21.86 -35.97 -45.59
N ALA A 148 -22.99 -35.68 -46.20
CA ALA A 148 -23.89 -34.58 -45.82
C ALA A 148 -25.25 -35.13 -45.39
N LEU A 149 -25.76 -34.65 -44.26
CA LEU A 149 -27.10 -34.95 -43.74
C LEU A 149 -27.94 -33.69 -43.73
N GLY A 150 -29.15 -33.77 -44.31
CA GLY A 150 -30.09 -32.67 -44.39
C GLY A 150 -29.70 -31.55 -45.36
N ASN A 151 -28.76 -31.82 -46.26
CA ASN A 151 -28.28 -30.86 -47.24
C ASN A 151 -28.66 -31.33 -48.68
N ASP A 152 -29.26 -30.46 -49.49
CA ASP A 152 -29.63 -30.68 -50.89
C ASP A 152 -28.48 -30.47 -51.87
N GLY A 153 -27.23 -30.34 -51.36
CA GLY A 153 -26.03 -30.10 -52.15
C GLY A 153 -25.77 -28.63 -52.49
N SER A 154 -26.57 -27.71 -51.98
CA SER A 154 -26.41 -26.26 -52.23
C SER A 154 -25.43 -25.57 -51.29
N PHE A 155 -24.95 -26.26 -50.23
CA PHE A 155 -23.94 -25.70 -49.34
C PHE A 155 -22.57 -25.70 -50.00
N PRO A 156 -21.82 -24.58 -49.88
CA PRO A 156 -20.42 -24.60 -50.21
C PRO A 156 -19.69 -25.49 -49.20
N ILE A 157 -19.40 -26.69 -49.58
CA ILE A 157 -18.52 -27.60 -48.84
C ILE A 157 -17.17 -26.93 -48.84
N TYR A 158 -16.61 -26.68 -47.64
CA TYR A 158 -15.23 -26.24 -47.54
C TYR A 158 -14.34 -27.32 -48.13
N THR A 159 -13.82 -27.05 -49.30
CA THR A 159 -12.99 -27.99 -50.05
C THR A 159 -11.55 -27.53 -50.07
N GLU A 160 -10.80 -27.94 -49.05
CA GLU A 160 -9.35 -28.07 -49.22
C GLU A 160 -9.08 -29.42 -49.90
N THR A 161 -8.00 -29.50 -50.70
CA THR A 161 -7.60 -30.75 -51.37
C THR A 161 -7.37 -31.87 -50.36
N ASN A 162 -8.15 -32.95 -50.44
CA ASN A 162 -8.14 -34.18 -49.64
C ASN A 162 -8.98 -34.14 -48.34
N ASP A 163 -9.82 -33.15 -48.10
CA ASP A 163 -10.70 -33.15 -46.93
C ASP A 163 -11.89 -34.11 -47.09
N ARG A 164 -12.22 -34.80 -46.02
CA ARG A 164 -13.46 -35.59 -45.88
C ARG A 164 -14.32 -34.90 -44.83
N ASN A 165 -15.46 -34.40 -45.27
CA ASN A 165 -16.34 -33.63 -44.39
C ASN A 165 -17.59 -34.44 -44.02
N PHE A 166 -17.99 -34.36 -42.76
CA PHE A 166 -19.32 -34.71 -42.30
C PHE A 166 -20.10 -33.43 -42.10
N ILE A 167 -21.11 -33.20 -42.93
CA ILE A 167 -21.91 -31.98 -42.93
C ILE A 167 -23.30 -32.31 -42.41
N LEU A 168 -23.79 -31.54 -41.42
CA LEU A 168 -25.10 -31.71 -40.86
C LEU A 168 -25.88 -30.39 -40.91
N GLY A 169 -27.13 -30.46 -41.44
CA GLY A 169 -28.04 -29.32 -41.48
C GLY A 169 -28.23 -28.71 -42.85
N THR A 170 -29.21 -27.82 -42.96
CA THR A 170 -29.62 -27.11 -44.20
C THR A 170 -29.13 -25.65 -44.23
N GLY A 171 -28.60 -25.12 -43.08
CA GLY A 171 -28.23 -23.70 -42.91
C GLY A 171 -29.38 -22.79 -42.49
N SER A 172 -30.61 -23.30 -42.48
CA SER A 172 -31.79 -22.55 -42.00
C SER A 172 -32.39 -23.09 -40.73
N ASP A 173 -32.06 -24.34 -40.37
CA ASP A 173 -32.63 -25.05 -39.21
C ASP A 173 -31.52 -25.40 -38.23
N ASP A 174 -31.89 -25.68 -36.96
CA ASP A 174 -30.97 -26.19 -35.95
C ASP A 174 -30.40 -27.55 -36.39
N ALA A 175 -29.11 -27.74 -36.16
CA ALA A 175 -28.42 -28.99 -36.46
C ALA A 175 -27.74 -29.52 -35.19
N ALA A 176 -27.88 -30.80 -34.90
CA ALA A 176 -27.30 -31.44 -33.72
C ALA A 176 -26.75 -32.82 -33.99
N ILE A 177 -25.67 -33.17 -33.34
CA ILE A 177 -25.15 -34.52 -33.21
C ILE A 177 -25.45 -35.01 -31.82
N GLN A 178 -26.27 -36.01 -31.65
CA GLN A 178 -26.56 -36.64 -30.38
C GLN A 178 -25.76 -37.92 -30.24
N LEU A 179 -24.87 -37.97 -29.23
CA LEU A 179 -24.09 -39.14 -28.88
C LEU A 179 -24.74 -39.83 -27.68
N HIS A 180 -25.23 -41.03 -27.83
CA HIS A 180 -25.76 -41.81 -26.72
C HIS A 180 -24.73 -42.83 -26.25
N SER A 181 -24.43 -42.82 -24.95
CA SER A 181 -23.59 -43.82 -24.30
C SER A 181 -24.24 -44.26 -22.99
N GLY A 182 -23.75 -45.36 -22.43
CA GLY A 182 -24.24 -45.84 -21.12
C GLY A 182 -23.93 -44.87 -19.99
N THR A 183 -24.68 -44.96 -18.89
CA THR A 183 -24.59 -44.06 -17.75
C THR A 183 -23.24 -44.07 -17.02
N ASP A 184 -22.39 -45.06 -17.32
CA ASP A 184 -21.04 -45.25 -16.79
C ASP A 184 -19.95 -45.15 -17.86
N LYS A 185 -20.29 -44.65 -19.05
CA LYS A 185 -19.42 -44.60 -20.25
C LYS A 185 -19.13 -43.15 -20.66
N PHE A 186 -18.23 -43.06 -21.64
CA PHE A 186 -17.90 -41.80 -22.31
C PHE A 186 -18.69 -41.65 -23.61
N GLY A 187 -19.22 -40.47 -23.86
CA GLY A 187 -19.65 -40.00 -25.19
C GLY A 187 -18.66 -38.93 -25.66
N GLY A 188 -18.09 -39.10 -26.84
CA GLY A 188 -17.02 -38.20 -27.24
C GLY A 188 -16.70 -38.18 -28.73
N LEU A 189 -15.99 -37.13 -29.15
CA LEU A 189 -15.33 -36.96 -30.43
C LEU A 189 -13.82 -37.19 -30.24
N TYR A 190 -13.26 -38.10 -31.01
CA TYR A 190 -11.86 -38.51 -30.87
C TYR A 190 -11.06 -38.15 -32.12
N PHE A 191 -9.87 -37.63 -31.92
CA PHE A 191 -8.91 -37.31 -32.99
C PHE A 191 -7.70 -38.20 -32.77
N GLY A 192 -7.44 -39.06 -33.74
CA GLY A 192 -6.32 -39.99 -33.73
C GLY A 192 -5.49 -39.88 -35.00
N ASP A 193 -4.24 -40.18 -34.93
CA ASP A 193 -3.28 -40.20 -36.02
C ASP A 193 -2.70 -41.61 -36.28
N ALA A 194 -3.15 -42.62 -35.53
CA ALA A 194 -2.80 -44.02 -35.70
C ALA A 194 -4.00 -44.94 -35.53
N THR A 195 -3.85 -46.19 -35.97
CA THR A 195 -4.89 -47.22 -35.87
C THR A 195 -4.80 -48.09 -34.62
N SER A 196 -3.76 -47.94 -33.83
CA SER A 196 -3.51 -48.74 -32.61
C SER A 196 -2.90 -47.90 -31.49
N GLY A 197 -2.96 -48.43 -30.25
CA GLY A 197 -2.39 -47.76 -29.10
C GLY A 197 -3.12 -46.51 -28.66
N GLY A 198 -2.43 -45.63 -27.92
CA GLY A 198 -2.93 -44.32 -27.43
C GLY A 198 -3.12 -43.29 -28.54
N ASP A 199 -2.38 -43.44 -29.64
CA ASP A 199 -2.39 -42.49 -30.75
C ASP A 199 -3.70 -42.51 -31.56
N ARG A 200 -4.59 -43.49 -31.28
CA ARG A 200 -5.97 -43.47 -31.80
C ARG A 200 -6.84 -42.35 -31.22
N TYR A 201 -6.43 -41.74 -30.11
CA TYR A 201 -7.20 -40.72 -29.40
C TYR A 201 -6.28 -39.69 -28.72
N VAL A 202 -5.28 -39.22 -29.44
CA VAL A 202 -4.36 -38.17 -28.94
C VAL A 202 -5.06 -36.86 -28.64
N GLY A 203 -6.19 -36.61 -29.32
CA GLY A 203 -7.09 -35.51 -28.97
C GLY A 203 -8.51 -36.00 -28.77
N TYR A 204 -9.25 -35.41 -27.89
CA TYR A 204 -10.67 -35.67 -27.74
C TYR A 204 -11.44 -34.57 -27.05
N VAL A 205 -12.75 -34.50 -27.34
CA VAL A 205 -13.77 -33.82 -26.59
C VAL A 205 -14.73 -34.88 -26.12
N GLU A 206 -14.83 -35.12 -24.83
CA GLU A 206 -15.68 -36.18 -24.33
C GLU A 206 -16.37 -35.81 -23.01
N TYR A 207 -17.56 -36.37 -22.82
CA TYR A 207 -18.37 -36.27 -21.63
C TYR A 207 -18.41 -37.63 -20.91
N LYS A 208 -18.06 -37.62 -19.61
CA LYS A 208 -18.15 -38.79 -18.76
C LYS A 208 -19.45 -38.76 -17.95
N HIS A 209 -20.29 -39.79 -18.14
CA HIS A 209 -21.65 -39.79 -17.58
C HIS A 209 -21.71 -40.12 -16.10
N ASP A 210 -20.84 -40.97 -15.57
CA ASP A 210 -20.86 -41.37 -14.16
C ASP A 210 -20.41 -40.21 -13.22
N ASP A 211 -19.43 -39.43 -13.61
CA ASP A 211 -18.89 -38.32 -12.85
C ASP A 211 -19.42 -36.94 -13.36
N ASN A 212 -20.20 -36.95 -14.46
CA ASN A 212 -20.81 -35.76 -15.06
C ASN A 212 -19.81 -34.61 -15.33
N TYR A 213 -18.72 -34.93 -16.05
CA TYR A 213 -17.78 -33.89 -16.46
C TYR A 213 -17.55 -33.93 -18.01
N LEU A 214 -17.32 -32.76 -18.55
CA LEU A 214 -16.79 -32.56 -19.90
C LEU A 214 -15.29 -32.31 -19.83
N ARG A 215 -14.52 -33.01 -20.70
CA ARG A 215 -13.06 -32.76 -20.81
C ARG A 215 -12.61 -32.62 -22.27
N ILE A 216 -11.53 -31.88 -22.42
CA ILE A 216 -10.81 -31.72 -23.69
C ILE A 216 -9.37 -32.14 -23.48
N SER A 217 -8.85 -32.96 -24.40
CA SER A 217 -7.51 -33.51 -24.33
C SER A 217 -6.70 -33.19 -25.59
N THR A 218 -5.41 -33.00 -25.41
CA THR A 218 -4.42 -32.89 -26.49
C THR A 218 -3.14 -33.66 -26.10
N GLY A 219 -2.52 -34.33 -27.06
CA GLY A 219 -1.33 -35.16 -26.79
C GLY A 219 -1.58 -36.25 -25.76
N GLY A 220 -2.80 -36.81 -25.77
CA GLY A 220 -3.20 -37.86 -24.81
C GLY A 220 -3.42 -37.40 -23.38
N SER A 221 -3.24 -36.08 -23.07
CA SER A 221 -3.39 -35.52 -21.73
C SER A 221 -4.57 -34.57 -21.67
N GLU A 222 -5.34 -34.64 -20.59
CA GLU A 222 -6.43 -33.69 -20.31
C GLU A 222 -5.87 -32.26 -20.11
N ARG A 223 -6.47 -31.30 -20.82
CA ARG A 223 -6.07 -29.88 -20.78
C ARG A 223 -7.11 -28.97 -20.16
N LEU A 224 -8.38 -29.32 -20.36
CA LEU A 224 -9.53 -28.58 -19.86
C LEU A 224 -10.57 -29.56 -19.34
N ARG A 225 -11.18 -29.20 -18.22
CA ARG A 225 -12.34 -29.88 -17.64
C ARG A 225 -13.40 -28.87 -17.21
N ILE A 226 -14.67 -29.22 -17.45
CA ILE A 226 -15.81 -28.65 -16.76
C ILE A 226 -16.40 -29.76 -15.91
N ASP A 227 -16.38 -29.64 -14.60
CA ASP A 227 -16.86 -30.68 -13.69
C ASP A 227 -18.40 -30.65 -13.50
N SER A 228 -18.91 -31.55 -12.68
CA SER A 228 -20.34 -31.66 -12.39
C SER A 228 -20.94 -30.45 -11.64
N SER A 229 -20.11 -29.59 -11.06
CA SER A 229 -20.50 -28.35 -10.42
C SER A 229 -20.41 -27.14 -11.35
N GLY A 230 -19.97 -27.33 -12.59
CA GLY A 230 -19.79 -26.26 -13.59
C GLY A 230 -18.47 -25.53 -13.52
N ARG A 231 -17.52 -25.99 -12.72
CA ARG A 231 -16.21 -25.34 -12.53
C ARG A 231 -15.27 -25.67 -13.69
N LEU A 232 -14.58 -24.65 -14.19
CA LEU A 232 -13.64 -24.77 -15.30
C LEU A 232 -12.20 -24.93 -14.78
N MET A 233 -11.54 -26.03 -15.13
CA MET A 233 -10.18 -26.34 -14.77
C MET A 233 -9.28 -26.42 -16.01
N LEU A 234 -8.18 -25.68 -16.01
CA LEU A 234 -7.16 -25.67 -17.06
C LEU A 234 -5.86 -26.27 -16.51
N GLY A 235 -5.45 -27.41 -17.05
CA GLY A 235 -4.23 -28.10 -16.69
C GLY A 235 -4.27 -28.86 -15.37
N SER A 236 -5.42 -28.96 -14.72
CA SER A 236 -5.68 -29.70 -13.48
C SER A 236 -6.96 -30.51 -13.59
N THR A 237 -7.06 -31.56 -12.80
CA THR A 237 -8.30 -32.33 -12.58
C THR A 237 -8.88 -32.07 -11.19
N THR A 238 -8.22 -31.23 -10.38
CA THR A 238 -8.60 -30.87 -9.01
C THR A 238 -8.92 -29.38 -8.98
N GLU A 239 -10.01 -29.05 -8.38
CA GLU A 239 -10.46 -27.67 -8.15
C GLU A 239 -9.54 -26.90 -7.20
N GLY A 240 -9.66 -25.57 -7.22
CA GLY A 240 -8.99 -24.65 -6.31
C GLY A 240 -9.65 -24.59 -4.94
N ASN A 241 -9.51 -23.45 -4.27
CA ASN A 241 -10.19 -23.19 -3.00
C ASN A 241 -11.68 -22.98 -3.23
N SER A 242 -12.53 -23.60 -2.41
CA SER A 242 -13.99 -23.60 -2.57
C SER A 242 -14.67 -22.21 -2.60
N SER A 243 -13.95 -21.15 -2.26
CA SER A 243 -14.43 -19.77 -2.37
C SER A 243 -14.01 -19.07 -3.67
N ALA A 244 -13.24 -19.76 -4.54
CA ALA A 244 -12.67 -19.18 -5.75
C ALA A 244 -12.26 -20.28 -6.76
N ASP A 245 -13.11 -21.29 -6.94
CA ASP A 245 -12.83 -22.49 -7.75
C ASP A 245 -13.59 -22.56 -9.08
N ASP A 246 -14.43 -21.59 -9.40
CA ASP A 246 -15.17 -21.53 -10.68
C ASP A 246 -14.23 -21.59 -11.90
N LEU A 247 -13.04 -20.96 -11.78
CA LEU A 247 -11.96 -21.09 -12.75
C LEU A 247 -10.64 -21.40 -12.04
N THR A 248 -10.14 -22.63 -12.24
CA THR A 248 -8.84 -23.06 -11.77
C THR A 248 -7.86 -23.19 -12.93
N VAL A 249 -6.74 -22.45 -12.89
CA VAL A 249 -5.62 -22.60 -13.82
C VAL A 249 -4.44 -23.14 -13.03
N ALA A 250 -4.00 -24.36 -13.32
CA ALA A 250 -2.93 -25.00 -12.56
C ALA A 250 -2.07 -25.91 -13.45
N THR A 251 -0.77 -25.94 -13.18
CA THR A 251 0.20 -26.84 -13.79
C THR A 251 1.17 -27.34 -12.72
N SER A 252 2.04 -28.28 -13.07
CA SER A 252 3.14 -28.76 -12.19
C SER A 252 4.37 -27.84 -12.20
N SER A 253 4.35 -26.75 -12.96
CA SER A 253 5.42 -25.75 -13.09
C SER A 253 4.83 -24.34 -13.01
N ASP A 254 5.56 -23.33 -13.47
CA ASP A 254 5.07 -21.94 -13.50
C ASP A 254 3.70 -21.86 -14.17
N THR A 255 2.76 -21.23 -13.51
CA THR A 255 1.37 -21.09 -13.93
C THR A 255 1.03 -19.61 -14.06
N GLY A 256 0.29 -19.23 -15.09
CA GLY A 256 -0.05 -17.83 -15.31
C GLY A 256 -1.21 -17.58 -16.27
N ILE A 257 -1.76 -16.37 -16.16
CA ILE A 257 -2.74 -15.84 -17.07
C ILE A 257 -2.12 -14.61 -17.76
N THR A 258 -2.04 -14.60 -19.07
CA THR A 258 -1.62 -13.43 -19.84
C THR A 258 -2.86 -12.69 -20.34
N ILE A 259 -3.03 -11.47 -19.87
CA ILE A 259 -4.04 -10.54 -20.42
C ILE A 259 -3.32 -9.65 -21.43
N ARG A 260 -3.58 -9.83 -22.71
CA ARG A 260 -2.96 -9.05 -23.77
C ARG A 260 -3.97 -8.09 -24.39
N SER A 261 -3.64 -6.80 -24.38
CA SER A 261 -4.41 -5.75 -25.07
C SER A 261 -3.53 -4.96 -26.03
N GLY A 262 -4.10 -4.06 -26.79
CA GLY A 262 -3.37 -3.17 -27.69
C GLY A 262 -2.50 -2.16 -26.93
N THR A 263 -1.49 -1.60 -27.60
CA THR A 263 -0.51 -0.66 -27.01
C THR A 263 -1.10 0.65 -26.49
N SER A 264 -2.35 0.95 -26.84
CA SER A 264 -3.10 2.14 -26.39
C SER A 264 -4.37 1.77 -25.62
N SER A 265 -4.46 0.53 -25.12
CA SER A 265 -5.65 0.00 -24.44
C SER A 265 -5.30 -0.52 -23.06
N GLY A 266 -6.28 -0.79 -22.20
CA GLY A 266 -6.09 -1.38 -20.89
C GLY A 266 -6.25 -2.90 -20.89
N GLY A 267 -5.45 -3.62 -20.10
CA GLY A 267 -5.68 -5.01 -19.71
C GLY A 267 -6.29 -5.04 -18.30
N ASN A 268 -7.45 -5.70 -18.12
CA ASN A 268 -8.26 -5.53 -16.93
C ASN A 268 -8.73 -6.84 -16.31
N ILE A 269 -8.83 -6.87 -14.97
CA ILE A 269 -9.61 -7.82 -14.18
C ILE A 269 -10.64 -7.01 -13.41
N TYR A 270 -11.92 -7.30 -13.64
CA TYR A 270 -13.05 -6.61 -13.00
C TYR A 270 -13.70 -7.50 -11.94
N PHE A 271 -14.06 -6.90 -10.83
CA PHE A 271 -14.91 -7.46 -9.80
C PHE A 271 -16.23 -6.69 -9.82
N SER A 272 -17.27 -7.37 -10.26
CA SER A 272 -18.58 -6.81 -10.52
C SER A 272 -19.58 -7.36 -9.52
N ASP A 273 -20.55 -6.55 -9.07
CA ASP A 273 -21.70 -6.95 -8.30
C ASP A 273 -23.04 -6.62 -8.99
N GLY A 274 -22.97 -6.16 -10.26
CA GLY A 274 -24.11 -5.85 -11.10
C GLY A 274 -23.77 -5.83 -12.56
N THR A 275 -24.76 -5.56 -13.41
CA THR A 275 -24.68 -5.64 -14.86
C THR A 275 -24.79 -4.28 -15.57
N SER A 276 -24.76 -3.18 -14.82
CA SER A 276 -24.86 -1.83 -15.39
C SER A 276 -24.16 -0.77 -14.57
N GLY A 277 -23.59 0.22 -15.25
CA GLY A 277 -22.99 1.39 -14.62
C GLY A 277 -21.78 1.06 -13.74
N ALA A 278 -21.69 1.63 -12.57
CA ALA A 278 -20.57 1.44 -11.62
C ALA A 278 -20.51 0.02 -11.03
N ASP A 279 -21.62 -0.70 -11.00
CA ASP A 279 -21.69 -2.05 -10.47
C ASP A 279 -20.93 -3.06 -11.34
N GLU A 280 -20.70 -2.76 -12.62
CA GLU A 280 -19.92 -3.60 -13.52
C GLU A 280 -18.42 -3.63 -13.18
N TYR A 281 -17.90 -2.64 -12.43
CA TYR A 281 -16.49 -2.49 -12.11
C TYR A 281 -16.24 -1.94 -10.69
N ARG A 282 -16.93 -2.51 -9.69
CA ARG A 282 -16.74 -2.15 -8.27
C ARG A 282 -15.30 -2.28 -7.83
N GLY A 283 -14.62 -3.34 -8.25
CA GLY A 283 -13.18 -3.51 -8.08
C GLY A 283 -12.50 -3.70 -9.44
N VAL A 284 -11.30 -3.18 -9.57
CA VAL A 284 -10.50 -3.33 -10.81
C VAL A 284 -9.04 -3.53 -10.46
N VAL A 285 -8.40 -4.48 -11.15
CA VAL A 285 -6.95 -4.53 -11.34
C VAL A 285 -6.70 -4.31 -12.83
N SER A 286 -6.03 -3.21 -13.15
CA SER A 286 -5.86 -2.78 -14.53
C SER A 286 -4.43 -2.33 -14.82
N TYR A 287 -3.95 -2.60 -16.04
CA TYR A 287 -2.75 -2.00 -16.60
C TYR A 287 -3.07 -1.20 -17.84
N ASP A 288 -2.79 0.09 -17.83
CA ASP A 288 -2.95 0.99 -18.98
C ASP A 288 -1.67 1.03 -19.82
N HIS A 289 -1.73 0.51 -21.02
CA HIS A 289 -0.57 0.45 -21.92
C HIS A 289 -0.22 1.80 -22.56
N ALA A 290 -1.18 2.72 -22.67
CA ALA A 290 -0.93 4.03 -23.29
C ALA A 290 -0.03 4.90 -22.41
N SER A 291 -0.24 4.85 -21.11
CA SER A 291 0.49 5.68 -20.12
C SER A 291 1.39 4.85 -19.20
N ASN A 292 1.42 3.53 -19.37
CA ASN A 292 2.26 2.57 -18.63
C ASN A 292 2.11 2.69 -17.10
N PHE A 293 0.89 2.59 -16.60
CA PHE A 293 0.63 2.51 -15.17
C PHE A 293 -0.28 1.33 -14.82
N MET A 294 -0.11 0.81 -13.61
CA MET A 294 -1.03 -0.14 -12.99
C MET A 294 -1.93 0.57 -11.99
N GLN A 295 -3.20 0.22 -11.96
CA GLN A 295 -4.19 0.83 -11.08
C GLN A 295 -5.10 -0.20 -10.43
N PHE A 296 -5.58 0.14 -9.22
CA PHE A 296 -6.49 -0.65 -8.42
C PHE A 296 -7.68 0.22 -8.03
N TYR A 297 -8.86 -0.30 -8.25
CA TYR A 297 -10.11 0.37 -7.91
C TYR A 297 -10.82 -0.34 -6.77
N THR A 298 -11.50 0.43 -5.96
CA THR A 298 -12.50 -0.01 -5.00
C THR A 298 -13.70 0.93 -5.09
N ASN A 299 -14.91 0.39 -5.01
CA ASN A 299 -16.14 1.15 -5.15
C ASN A 299 -16.16 2.03 -6.43
N ALA A 300 -15.73 1.43 -7.55
CA ALA A 300 -15.62 2.05 -8.87
C ALA A 300 -14.74 3.31 -8.95
N SER A 301 -13.89 3.54 -7.96
CA SER A 301 -12.96 4.68 -7.88
C SER A 301 -11.52 4.19 -7.74
N GLU A 302 -10.57 4.86 -8.39
CA GLU A 302 -9.15 4.54 -8.26
C GLU A 302 -8.69 4.83 -6.83
N ALA A 303 -8.19 3.79 -6.15
CA ALA A 303 -7.68 3.88 -4.78
C ALA A 303 -6.15 3.90 -4.74
N LEU A 304 -5.50 3.19 -5.67
CA LEU A 304 -4.04 3.08 -5.74
C LEU A 304 -3.58 2.98 -7.19
N ARG A 305 -2.44 3.58 -7.48
CA ARG A 305 -1.74 3.50 -8.76
C ARG A 305 -0.25 3.27 -8.56
N ILE A 306 0.35 2.51 -9.47
CA ILE A 306 1.79 2.48 -9.71
C ILE A 306 2.02 3.14 -11.06
N ASP A 307 2.60 4.32 -11.09
CA ASP A 307 2.80 5.09 -12.31
C ASP A 307 3.99 4.58 -13.15
N SER A 308 4.17 5.11 -14.36
CA SER A 308 5.23 4.73 -15.30
C SER A 308 6.66 4.94 -14.79
N SER A 309 6.85 5.68 -13.70
CA SER A 309 8.13 5.87 -13.00
C SER A 309 8.27 4.94 -11.79
N GLY A 310 7.34 4.01 -11.57
CA GLY A 310 7.32 3.06 -10.47
C GLY A 310 7.04 3.71 -9.11
N ARG A 311 6.24 4.78 -9.07
CA ARG A 311 5.80 5.44 -7.85
C ARG A 311 4.43 4.91 -7.44
N VAL A 312 4.27 4.62 -6.17
CA VAL A 312 3.00 4.20 -5.56
C VAL A 312 2.23 5.42 -5.10
N LEU A 313 1.05 5.63 -5.68
CA LEU A 313 0.18 6.76 -5.41
C LEU A 313 -1.11 6.24 -4.77
N VAL A 314 -1.40 6.64 -3.55
CA VAL A 314 -2.63 6.30 -2.82
C VAL A 314 -3.51 7.54 -2.75
N GLY A 315 -4.77 7.43 -3.17
CA GLY A 315 -5.74 8.51 -3.16
C GLY A 315 -5.49 9.60 -4.22
N ARG A 316 -4.68 9.32 -5.27
CA ARG A 316 -4.39 10.29 -6.34
C ARG A 316 -3.99 9.61 -7.65
N THR A 317 -4.27 10.29 -8.75
CA THR A 317 -4.03 9.77 -10.12
C THR A 317 -2.75 10.30 -10.77
N ALA A 318 -2.10 11.30 -10.20
CA ALA A 318 -0.85 11.87 -10.72
C ALA A 318 0.12 12.16 -9.58
N SER A 319 1.41 11.90 -9.81
CA SER A 319 2.46 12.21 -8.85
C SER A 319 2.68 13.73 -8.74
N ARG A 320 3.10 14.18 -7.57
CA ARG A 320 3.35 15.58 -7.24
C ARG A 320 4.73 15.72 -6.61
N MET A 321 5.42 16.81 -6.92
CA MET A 321 6.60 17.22 -6.18
C MET A 321 6.19 17.71 -4.79
N VAL A 322 7.00 17.36 -3.80
CA VAL A 322 6.80 17.74 -2.40
C VAL A 322 8.17 18.04 -1.79
N GLY A 323 8.29 19.19 -1.10
CA GLY A 323 9.49 19.50 -0.32
C GLY A 323 10.60 20.24 -1.05
N GLY A 324 10.30 21.04 -2.05
CA GLY A 324 11.21 22.04 -2.60
C GLY A 324 12.32 21.52 -3.49
N SER A 325 12.11 20.40 -4.18
CA SER A 325 13.08 19.89 -5.14
C SER A 325 12.41 19.30 -6.37
N THR A 326 13.20 18.95 -7.36
CA THR A 326 12.77 18.18 -8.53
C THR A 326 12.41 16.72 -8.20
N THR A 327 12.36 16.34 -6.93
CA THR A 327 12.23 14.98 -6.47
C THR A 327 10.77 14.62 -6.20
N TYR A 328 10.32 13.53 -6.80
CA TYR A 328 9.03 12.92 -6.55
C TYR A 328 9.21 11.72 -5.60
N ALA A 329 8.54 11.71 -4.47
CA ALA A 329 8.58 10.58 -3.56
C ALA A 329 8.04 9.30 -4.23
N LYS A 330 8.66 8.14 -3.93
CA LYS A 330 8.24 6.84 -4.46
C LYS A 330 6.91 6.35 -3.90
N LEU A 331 6.59 6.71 -2.65
CA LEU A 331 5.28 6.50 -2.04
C LEU A 331 4.65 7.85 -1.74
N GLN A 332 3.46 8.10 -2.27
CA GLN A 332 2.69 9.30 -2.02
C GLN A 332 1.28 8.89 -1.56
N VAL A 333 0.91 9.32 -0.35
CA VAL A 333 -0.44 9.16 0.19
C VAL A 333 -1.08 10.54 0.25
N ALA A 334 -2.23 10.71 -0.36
CA ALA A 334 -2.93 11.98 -0.42
C ALA A 334 -4.44 11.78 -0.25
N GLY A 335 -5.06 12.70 0.45
CA GLY A 335 -6.50 12.71 0.69
C GLY A 335 -7.00 14.11 0.98
N THR A 336 -8.29 14.25 1.12
CA THR A 336 -8.99 15.51 1.46
C THR A 336 -9.30 15.60 2.96
N SER A 337 -9.03 14.54 3.69
CA SER A 337 -9.23 14.45 5.14
C SER A 337 -8.00 13.83 5.82
N GLN A 338 -7.92 13.94 7.13
CA GLN A 338 -6.87 13.34 7.93
C GLN A 338 -6.84 11.81 7.78
N SER A 339 -7.99 11.15 7.80
CA SER A 339 -8.10 9.69 7.66
C SER A 339 -7.61 9.16 6.32
N GLU A 340 -7.77 9.93 5.25
CA GLU A 340 -7.35 9.55 3.90
C GLU A 340 -5.85 9.74 3.66
N SER A 341 -5.16 10.54 4.50
CA SER A 341 -3.74 10.89 4.34
C SER A 341 -2.86 10.42 5.50
N SER A 342 -3.37 9.56 6.37
CA SER A 342 -2.64 9.04 7.52
C SER A 342 -2.00 7.67 7.24
N ILE A 343 -0.82 7.45 7.84
CA ILE A 343 -0.14 6.15 7.85
C ILE A 343 -0.11 5.66 9.29
N SER A 344 -0.60 4.44 9.55
CA SER A 344 -0.59 3.80 10.86
C SER A 344 0.33 2.59 10.86
N LEU A 345 1.23 2.52 11.85
CA LEU A 345 2.09 1.37 12.10
C LEU A 345 1.79 0.87 13.51
N VAL A 346 1.17 -0.29 13.64
CA VAL A 346 0.75 -0.87 14.93
C VAL A 346 1.34 -2.26 15.09
N ASN A 347 2.04 -2.50 16.20
CA ASN A 347 2.46 -3.84 16.61
C ASN A 347 1.56 -4.34 17.74
N ASN A 348 0.92 -5.48 17.55
CA ASN A 348 0.05 -6.14 18.52
C ASN A 348 0.73 -7.34 19.22
N GLU A 349 2.06 -7.44 19.13
CA GLU A 349 2.82 -8.50 19.79
C GLU A 349 2.84 -8.32 21.31
N ALA A 350 2.66 -9.40 22.06
CA ALA A 350 2.79 -9.40 23.51
C ALA A 350 4.27 -9.42 23.94
N SER A 351 5.05 -8.45 23.47
CA SER A 351 6.48 -8.28 23.75
C SER A 351 6.83 -6.81 23.92
N ALA A 352 8.08 -6.52 24.27
CA ALA A 352 8.59 -5.16 24.34
C ALA A 352 8.97 -4.55 22.98
N ALA A 353 8.77 -5.27 21.88
CA ALA A 353 9.09 -4.81 20.54
C ALA A 353 8.09 -3.75 20.05
N ALA A 354 8.56 -2.74 19.33
CA ALA A 354 7.76 -1.67 18.76
C ALA A 354 7.87 -1.65 17.23
N PRO A 355 6.88 -1.12 16.50
CA PRO A 355 7.04 -0.86 15.07
C PRO A 355 8.01 0.29 14.84
N PHE A 356 8.79 0.23 13.76
CA PHE A 356 9.78 1.23 13.38
C PHE A 356 9.63 1.66 11.92
N ILE A 357 9.98 2.91 11.65
CA ILE A 357 10.34 3.38 10.32
C ILE A 357 11.86 3.47 10.26
N PHE A 358 12.49 2.69 9.39
CA PHE A 358 13.94 2.70 9.21
C PHE A 358 14.32 3.64 8.05
N PHE A 359 15.13 4.63 8.36
CA PHE A 359 15.82 5.44 7.36
C PHE A 359 17.26 4.95 7.25
N GLY A 360 17.67 4.53 6.06
CA GLY A 360 19.00 4.03 5.80
C GLY A 360 19.69 4.79 4.66
N LYS A 361 20.95 5.16 4.85
CA LYS A 361 21.79 5.82 3.86
C LYS A 361 23.07 5.02 3.64
N THR A 362 23.39 4.80 2.39
CA THR A 362 24.68 4.24 1.95
C THR A 362 25.25 5.09 0.81
N ARG A 363 26.54 5.07 0.60
CA ARG A 363 27.21 5.68 -0.56
C ARG A 363 27.53 4.68 -1.67
N GLY A 364 26.95 3.48 -1.62
CA GLY A 364 26.97 2.54 -2.74
C GLY A 364 26.22 3.09 -3.96
N ASN A 365 26.66 2.69 -5.16
CA ASN A 365 26.07 3.15 -6.43
C ASN A 365 24.93 2.25 -6.93
N SER A 366 24.73 1.10 -6.30
CA SER A 366 23.71 0.12 -6.66
C SER A 366 22.86 -0.27 -5.44
N VAL A 367 21.63 -0.70 -5.68
CA VAL A 367 20.76 -1.20 -4.63
C VAL A 367 21.39 -2.43 -3.97
N GLY A 368 21.46 -2.44 -2.63
CA GLY A 368 22.08 -3.52 -1.84
C GLY A 368 23.54 -3.32 -1.51
N GLU A 369 24.22 -2.30 -2.05
CA GLU A 369 25.58 -1.97 -1.64
C GLU A 369 25.62 -1.26 -0.29
N SER A 370 26.70 -1.50 0.48
CA SER A 370 26.90 -0.96 1.82
C SER A 370 28.07 0.03 1.86
N GLY A 371 28.17 0.94 0.89
CA GLY A 371 29.19 1.99 0.86
C GLY A 371 29.13 2.84 2.14
N ILE A 372 30.28 3.04 2.78
CA ILE A 372 30.40 3.79 4.04
C ILE A 372 29.96 5.25 3.84
N VAL A 373 29.14 5.76 4.75
CA VAL A 373 28.73 7.16 4.81
C VAL A 373 29.91 8.05 5.24
N GLN A 374 29.81 9.35 5.01
CA GLN A 374 30.86 10.32 5.34
C GLN A 374 30.31 11.42 6.24
N ASN A 375 31.23 12.18 6.84
CA ASN A 375 30.89 13.37 7.63
C ASN A 375 30.02 14.33 6.80
N GLY A 376 28.93 14.82 7.37
CA GLY A 376 27.96 15.68 6.70
C GLY A 376 26.85 14.94 5.93
N ASP A 377 26.91 13.61 5.79
CA ASP A 377 25.80 12.85 5.18
C ASP A 377 24.56 12.90 6.06
N SER A 378 23.41 13.19 5.46
CA SER A 378 22.09 12.97 6.08
C SER A 378 21.72 11.50 5.98
N LEU A 379 21.44 10.85 7.11
CA LEU A 379 21.02 9.45 7.18
C LEU A 379 19.53 9.26 6.92
N GLY A 380 18.74 10.30 7.17
CA GLY A 380 17.31 10.35 6.99
C GLY A 380 16.70 11.51 7.76
N GLY A 381 15.45 11.82 7.46
CA GLY A 381 14.76 12.92 8.11
C GLY A 381 13.25 12.88 7.97
N LEU A 382 12.59 13.60 8.85
CA LEU A 382 11.17 13.92 8.81
C LEU A 382 11.02 15.40 8.44
N SER A 383 10.41 15.67 7.30
CA SER A 383 10.21 17.02 6.78
C SER A 383 8.73 17.41 6.89
N PHE A 384 8.47 18.55 7.49
CA PHE A 384 7.14 19.18 7.60
C PHE A 384 7.03 20.25 6.54
N ILE A 385 5.98 20.20 5.73
CA ILE A 385 5.86 20.97 4.51
C ILE A 385 4.53 21.67 4.49
N GLY A 386 4.52 22.96 4.14
CA GLY A 386 3.33 23.77 4.01
C GLY A 386 3.09 24.21 2.57
N ALA A 387 1.83 24.41 2.20
CA ALA A 387 1.46 25.09 0.96
C ALA A 387 1.44 26.60 1.18
N ASP A 388 1.99 27.36 0.24
CA ASP A 388 2.07 28.82 0.24
C ASP A 388 0.99 29.50 -0.64
N GLY A 389 0.08 28.68 -1.19
CA GLY A 389 -0.94 29.13 -2.15
C GLY A 389 -0.52 28.94 -3.60
N ASN A 390 0.75 28.69 -3.87
CA ASN A 390 1.28 28.38 -5.20
C ASN A 390 1.62 26.89 -5.33
N ASP A 391 2.34 26.35 -4.36
CA ASP A 391 2.71 24.92 -4.34
C ASP A 391 2.85 24.36 -2.91
N ILE A 392 3.32 23.12 -2.79
CA ILE A 392 3.62 22.42 -1.53
C ILE A 392 5.12 22.07 -1.45
N ASN A 393 5.97 22.94 -1.92
CA ASN A 393 7.41 22.70 -1.97
C ASN A 393 8.18 23.33 -0.80
N ASN A 394 7.50 24.07 0.09
CA ASN A 394 8.13 24.78 1.17
C ASN A 394 8.31 23.89 2.40
N ARG A 395 9.54 23.54 2.72
CA ARG A 395 9.89 22.92 3.99
C ARG A 395 9.79 23.97 5.09
N THR A 396 8.99 23.70 6.10
CA THR A 396 8.77 24.61 7.23
C THR A 396 9.45 24.15 8.51
N ALA A 397 9.63 22.84 8.67
CA ALA A 397 10.42 22.27 9.75
C ALA A 397 10.99 20.91 9.32
N GLU A 398 12.08 20.48 9.98
CA GLU A 398 12.73 19.21 9.69
C GLU A 398 13.40 18.63 10.95
N ILE A 399 13.35 17.30 11.07
CA ILE A 399 14.17 16.52 12.01
C ILE A 399 15.08 15.64 11.17
N THR A 400 16.39 15.83 11.27
CA THR A 400 17.36 15.14 10.42
C THR A 400 18.46 14.47 11.26
N ALA A 401 18.78 13.22 10.94
CA ALA A 401 19.95 12.56 11.47
C ALA A 401 21.15 12.80 10.54
N VAL A 402 22.24 13.44 11.03
CA VAL A 402 23.38 13.85 10.23
C VAL A 402 24.67 13.25 10.80
N VAL A 403 25.48 12.67 9.94
CA VAL A 403 26.80 12.14 10.34
C VAL A 403 27.71 13.31 10.76
N ASN A 404 28.21 13.27 11.97
CA ASN A 404 29.14 14.27 12.51
C ASN A 404 30.41 13.61 13.05
N GLY A 405 31.40 13.46 12.21
CA GLY A 405 32.67 12.81 12.51
C GLY A 405 33.07 11.79 11.46
N THR A 406 34.07 10.99 11.75
CA THR A 406 34.57 9.95 10.84
C THR A 406 33.88 8.62 11.14
N PRO A 407 33.03 8.09 10.23
CA PRO A 407 32.45 6.76 10.37
C PRO A 407 33.49 5.65 10.31
N ALA A 408 33.26 4.60 11.08
CA ALA A 408 34.06 3.39 11.07
C ALA A 408 33.15 2.15 11.14
N ASN A 409 33.74 0.96 11.06
CA ASN A 409 32.97 -0.29 11.21
C ASN A 409 32.19 -0.30 12.52
N ASN A 410 30.90 -0.54 12.44
CA ASN A 410 29.93 -0.54 13.56
C ASN A 410 29.82 0.79 14.36
N THR A 411 30.36 1.90 13.82
CA THR A 411 30.33 3.20 14.50
C THR A 411 30.06 4.32 13.49
N ILE A 412 28.93 5.00 13.67
CA ILE A 412 28.56 6.18 12.87
C ILE A 412 28.23 7.31 13.84
N PRO A 413 29.18 8.24 14.10
CA PRO A 413 28.90 9.40 14.95
C PRO A 413 27.81 10.26 14.32
N THR A 414 26.71 10.47 15.03
CA THR A 414 25.50 11.06 14.43
C THR A 414 24.92 12.12 15.37
N ASN A 415 24.53 13.25 14.81
CA ASN A 415 23.72 14.28 15.44
C ASN A 415 22.27 14.15 14.96
N ILE A 416 21.31 14.47 15.85
CA ILE A 416 19.91 14.73 15.50
C ILE A 416 19.72 16.24 15.53
N VAL A 417 19.28 16.79 14.39
CA VAL A 417 19.10 18.23 14.19
C VAL A 417 17.64 18.54 13.94
N PHE A 418 17.11 19.51 14.69
CA PHE A 418 15.79 20.09 14.51
C PHE A 418 15.94 21.47 13.90
N SER A 419 15.27 21.69 12.80
CA SER A 419 15.33 22.94 12.05
C SER A 419 13.93 23.49 11.78
N THR A 420 13.80 24.80 11.80
CA THR A 420 12.55 25.50 11.46
C THR A 420 12.81 26.65 10.50
N SER A 421 11.81 27.04 9.72
CA SER A 421 11.87 28.24 8.89
C SER A 421 11.57 29.49 9.76
N THR A 422 12.31 30.56 9.53
CA THR A 422 11.99 31.89 10.07
C THR A 422 11.10 32.67 9.10
N GLN A 423 10.45 33.72 9.60
CA GLN A 423 9.50 34.57 8.88
C GLN A 423 10.17 35.24 7.69
N ASN A 424 10.70 34.98 6.77
CA ASN A 424 11.35 35.56 5.60
C ASN A 424 12.57 34.76 5.12
N ALA A 425 12.77 33.54 5.61
CA ALA A 425 13.89 32.72 5.16
C ALA A 425 13.42 31.66 4.17
N THR A 426 14.15 31.51 3.09
CA THR A 426 13.97 30.43 2.09
C THR A 426 14.63 29.13 2.52
N GLN A 427 15.32 29.13 3.65
CA GLN A 427 16.03 27.98 4.19
C GLN A 427 15.68 27.72 5.66
N LEU A 428 15.79 26.48 6.07
CA LEU A 428 15.60 26.09 7.45
C LEU A 428 16.83 26.51 8.27
N ALA A 429 16.57 27.04 9.48
CA ALA A 429 17.60 27.30 10.48
C ALA A 429 17.54 26.21 11.55
N GLU A 430 18.69 25.73 12.00
CA GLU A 430 18.80 24.84 13.13
C GLU A 430 18.35 25.55 14.41
N VAL A 431 17.50 24.90 15.20
CA VAL A 431 16.99 25.44 16.48
C VAL A 431 17.31 24.55 17.66
N LEU A 432 17.57 23.26 17.43
CA LEU A 432 17.99 22.30 18.46
C LEU A 432 18.84 21.22 17.81
N ARG A 433 19.90 20.84 18.47
CA ARG A 433 20.75 19.71 18.11
C ARG A 433 20.95 18.79 19.33
N LEU A 434 20.81 17.50 19.12
CA LEU A 434 21.35 16.47 19.98
C LEU A 434 22.63 15.96 19.33
N ASP A 435 23.79 16.25 19.93
CA ASP A 435 25.05 15.90 19.31
C ASP A 435 25.46 14.44 19.59
N LYS A 436 26.48 13.97 18.88
CA LYS A 436 27.08 12.63 19.01
C LYS A 436 27.59 12.27 20.41
N ASN A 437 27.79 13.29 21.29
CA ASN A 437 28.27 13.12 22.67
C ASN A 437 27.13 13.14 23.69
N GLY A 438 25.89 13.30 23.25
CA GLY A 438 24.69 13.35 24.09
C GLY A 438 24.35 14.74 24.60
N HIS A 439 24.95 15.82 24.07
CA HIS A 439 24.62 17.19 24.46
C HIS A 439 23.40 17.69 23.68
N ALA A 440 22.53 18.46 24.35
CA ALA A 440 21.45 19.21 23.72
C ALA A 440 21.87 20.68 23.58
N ARG A 441 21.80 21.20 22.37
CA ARG A 441 22.11 22.61 22.06
C ARG A 441 20.88 23.30 21.50
N PHE A 442 20.53 24.44 22.06
CA PHE A 442 19.46 25.31 21.60
C PHE A 442 20.06 26.59 20.99
N GLY A 443 19.63 26.94 19.78
CA GLY A 443 20.06 28.15 19.08
C GLY A 443 20.83 27.87 17.79
N ALA A 444 21.37 28.92 17.18
CA ALA A 444 21.96 28.85 15.85
C ALA A 444 23.26 28.03 15.80
N SER A 445 23.41 27.30 14.70
CA SER A 445 24.56 26.48 14.40
C SER A 445 25.87 27.27 14.31
N GLY A 446 26.79 26.98 15.20
CA GLY A 446 28.18 27.33 15.04
C GLY A 446 29.02 26.12 15.39
N ASP A 447 29.39 25.31 14.40
CA ASP A 447 30.32 24.19 14.60
C ASP A 447 31.74 24.61 15.01
N ALA A 448 31.96 25.94 15.17
CA ALA A 448 33.29 26.47 15.37
C ALA A 448 33.90 26.19 16.76
N ASN A 449 33.13 25.71 17.74
CA ASN A 449 33.60 25.57 19.11
C ASN A 449 33.27 24.26 19.82
N ASP A 450 33.11 23.16 19.07
CA ASP A 450 33.04 21.83 19.70
C ASP A 450 34.28 21.49 20.57
N ALA A 451 35.38 22.20 20.33
CA ALA A 451 36.60 22.02 21.10
C ALA A 451 36.68 22.89 22.39
N ALA A 452 35.83 23.93 22.54
CA ALA A 452 35.97 24.90 23.65
C ALA A 452 35.21 24.46 24.90
N TRP A 453 34.31 23.50 24.85
CA TRP A 453 33.50 23.04 25.99
C TRP A 453 33.97 21.71 26.58
N SER A 454 35.16 21.21 26.19
CA SER A 454 35.71 20.05 26.86
C SER A 454 36.28 20.49 28.24
N HIS A 455 35.46 20.57 29.24
CA HIS A 455 35.91 20.52 30.62
C HIS A 455 36.33 19.07 30.89
N GLY A 456 37.61 18.80 30.68
CA GLY A 456 38.35 17.58 31.06
C GLY A 456 37.53 16.36 31.47
N THR A 457 37.84 15.20 30.95
CA THR A 457 37.53 13.81 31.42
C THR A 457 36.16 13.45 32.00
N TYR A 458 35.16 14.31 32.05
CA TYR A 458 33.81 14.00 32.56
C TYR A 458 32.82 13.83 31.39
N ASN A 459 32.25 12.64 31.25
CA ASN A 459 31.14 12.36 30.39
C ASN A 459 29.84 12.95 30.97
N ASN A 460 29.70 14.26 30.92
CA ASN A 460 28.49 14.93 31.41
C ASN A 460 27.51 15.16 30.28
N THR A 461 26.23 14.79 30.49
CA THR A 461 25.14 15.22 29.63
C THR A 461 24.92 16.71 29.84
N GLU A 462 25.00 17.51 28.81
CA GLU A 462 24.96 18.96 28.85
C GLU A 462 23.78 19.50 28.04
N VAL A 463 23.09 20.51 28.56
CA VAL A 463 22.14 21.34 27.82
C VAL A 463 22.82 22.66 27.52
N ALA A 464 23.28 22.89 26.34
CA ALA A 464 23.87 24.14 25.91
C ALA A 464 22.79 25.03 25.26
N ILE A 465 22.70 26.29 25.75
CA ILE A 465 21.91 27.34 25.11
C ILE A 465 22.90 28.31 24.49
N ASP A 466 23.04 28.33 23.16
CA ASP A 466 23.98 29.18 22.45
C ASP A 466 23.25 30.40 21.89
N GLY A 467 23.70 31.58 22.29
CA GLY A 467 23.17 32.88 21.80
C GLY A 467 23.76 33.38 20.48
N GLY A 468 24.70 32.63 19.85
CA GLY A 468 25.25 32.98 18.53
C GLY A 468 25.91 34.36 18.46
N GLY A 469 26.65 34.76 19.51
CA GLY A 469 27.31 36.09 19.63
C GLY A 469 26.49 37.16 20.34
N GLY A 470 25.35 36.79 20.90
CA GLY A 470 24.53 37.59 21.80
C GLY A 470 24.39 36.95 23.16
N TYR A 471 23.28 37.23 23.87
CA TYR A 471 22.98 36.66 25.15
C TYR A 471 22.39 35.26 25.02
N ALA A 472 22.94 34.29 25.74
CA ALA A 472 22.32 32.97 25.93
C ALA A 472 21.41 33.03 27.17
N VAL A 473 20.11 32.86 27.02
CA VAL A 473 19.12 33.10 28.08
C VAL A 473 18.13 31.96 28.20
N LEU A 474 17.94 31.44 29.40
CA LEU A 474 16.84 30.57 29.78
C LEU A 474 15.71 31.41 30.37
N HIS A 475 14.60 31.52 29.67
CA HIS A 475 13.40 32.18 30.18
C HIS A 475 12.46 31.21 30.88
N MET A 476 12.08 31.53 32.10
CA MET A 476 11.06 30.82 32.87
C MET A 476 9.84 31.72 32.99
N ARG A 477 8.70 31.30 32.48
CA ARG A 477 7.46 32.05 32.53
C ARG A 477 6.45 31.34 33.43
N GLY A 478 5.87 32.08 34.39
CA GLY A 478 4.79 31.60 35.24
C GLY A 478 3.50 32.37 34.94
N ASP A 479 2.42 31.65 34.62
CA ASP A 479 1.08 32.25 34.44
C ASP A 479 0.31 32.08 35.78
N GLY A 480 0.46 33.02 36.68
CA GLY A 480 -0.40 33.14 37.88
C GLY A 480 -1.71 33.83 37.52
N ALA A 481 -2.84 33.28 37.97
CA ALA A 481 -4.15 33.87 37.78
C ALA A 481 -4.20 35.31 38.37
N GLY A 482 -4.28 36.32 37.48
CA GLY A 482 -4.49 37.73 37.86
C GLY A 482 -3.28 38.63 37.82
N SER A 483 -2.12 38.22 37.35
CA SER A 483 -0.89 39.03 37.31
C SER A 483 -0.38 39.17 35.87
N THR A 484 0.08 40.35 35.53
CA THR A 484 0.93 40.64 34.37
C THR A 484 2.10 39.66 34.34
N ASN A 485 2.24 38.95 33.21
CA ASN A 485 3.27 37.96 32.84
C ASN A 485 4.60 38.13 33.61
N THR A 486 4.82 37.35 34.66
CA THR A 486 6.08 37.34 35.38
C THR A 486 7.09 36.46 34.63
N ARG A 487 8.18 37.04 34.20
CA ARG A 487 9.29 36.33 33.55
C ARG A 487 10.52 36.36 34.45
N TRP A 488 11.12 35.20 34.67
CA TRP A 488 12.47 35.11 35.19
C TRP A 488 13.40 34.70 34.06
N SER A 489 14.53 35.31 33.95
CA SER A 489 15.56 34.98 32.97
C SER A 489 16.85 34.65 33.69
N MET A 490 17.50 33.58 33.29
CA MET A 490 18.90 33.30 33.66
C MET A 490 19.72 33.27 32.41
N GLY A 491 20.82 33.96 32.36
CA GLY A 491 21.62 34.02 31.16
C GLY A 491 23.08 34.40 31.39
N VAL A 492 23.85 34.25 30.33
CA VAL A 492 25.22 34.72 30.26
C VAL A 492 25.36 35.67 29.06
N GLY A 493 26.10 36.72 29.23
CA GLY A 493 26.44 37.69 28.21
C GLY A 493 27.38 38.74 28.77
N ASP A 494 28.22 39.36 27.91
CA ASP A 494 29.19 40.38 28.30
C ASP A 494 30.08 39.96 29.50
N ASP A 495 30.55 38.72 29.51
CA ASP A 495 31.35 38.09 30.59
C ASP A 495 30.65 38.07 31.97
N LYS A 496 29.32 38.05 32.02
CA LYS A 496 28.50 38.01 33.23
C LYS A 496 27.48 36.91 33.17
N PHE A 497 27.21 36.30 34.34
CA PHE A 497 26.00 35.53 34.59
C PHE A 497 25.00 36.46 35.30
N TYR A 498 23.75 36.46 34.81
CA TYR A 498 22.69 37.27 35.43
C TYR A 498 21.38 36.51 35.59
N MET A 499 20.64 36.92 36.62
CA MET A 499 19.22 36.60 36.79
C MET A 499 18.44 37.91 36.74
N ALA A 500 17.44 37.95 35.88
CA ALA A 500 16.59 39.13 35.68
C ALA A 500 15.12 38.78 35.86
N TYR A 501 14.34 39.75 36.26
CA TYR A 501 12.90 39.69 36.38
C TYR A 501 12.29 40.74 35.46
N ASP A 502 11.33 40.30 34.63
CA ASP A 502 10.47 41.16 33.83
C ASP A 502 11.11 41.86 32.62
N ASP A 503 12.11 41.26 31.98
CA ASP A 503 12.62 41.59 30.62
C ASP A 503 12.88 43.10 30.33
N VAL A 504 12.99 43.93 31.38
CA VAL A 504 13.33 45.35 31.24
C VAL A 504 14.84 45.47 31.31
N ASP A 505 15.43 46.07 30.28
CA ASP A 505 16.87 46.34 30.21
C ASP A 505 17.33 47.01 31.50
N GLY A 506 18.21 46.34 32.27
CA GLY A 506 18.71 46.81 33.55
C GLY A 506 18.00 46.26 34.79
N ALA A 507 16.98 45.43 34.69
CA ALA A 507 16.28 44.85 35.85
C ALA A 507 16.96 43.56 36.39
N HIS A 508 18.27 43.54 36.42
CA HIS A 508 19.01 42.42 37.01
C HIS A 508 18.72 42.31 38.51
N ARG A 509 18.39 41.10 38.96
CA ARG A 509 18.19 40.80 40.41
C ARG A 509 19.43 40.19 41.06
N MET A 510 20.26 39.55 40.23
CA MET A 510 21.55 39.03 40.60
C MET A 510 22.48 39.06 39.41
N VAL A 511 23.69 39.50 39.59
CA VAL A 511 24.75 39.45 38.59
C VAL A 511 26.01 38.88 39.18
N VAL A 512 26.63 37.92 38.52
CA VAL A 512 27.99 37.46 38.83
C VAL A 512 28.90 37.97 37.72
N ASN A 513 29.77 38.88 38.00
CA ASN A 513 30.72 39.41 37.04
C ASN A 513 31.84 38.39 36.73
N GLY A 514 32.55 38.59 35.63
CA GLY A 514 33.68 37.74 35.25
C GLY A 514 34.83 37.62 36.25
N ASP A 515 34.96 38.58 37.14
CA ASP A 515 35.89 38.57 38.29
C ASP A 515 35.36 37.81 39.53
N GLY A 516 34.18 37.22 39.46
CA GLY A 516 33.54 36.44 40.53
C GLY A 516 32.75 37.27 41.55
N VAL A 517 32.59 38.58 41.32
CA VAL A 517 31.79 39.44 42.24
C VAL A 517 30.31 39.20 41.99
N VAL A 518 29.55 38.92 43.06
CA VAL A 518 28.10 38.80 43.05
C VAL A 518 27.45 40.11 43.46
N SER A 519 26.66 40.67 42.57
CA SER A 519 25.87 41.89 42.81
C SER A 519 24.40 41.54 42.94
N VAL A 520 23.77 41.96 44.02
CA VAL A 520 22.33 41.83 44.30
C VAL A 520 21.76 43.23 44.56
N PRO A 521 21.22 43.92 43.53
CA PRO A 521 20.91 45.37 43.65
C PRO A 521 19.82 45.72 44.63
N VAL A 522 18.97 44.78 45.02
CA VAL A 522 17.79 45.04 45.90
C VAL A 522 18.00 44.55 47.31
N GLY A 523 19.06 43.79 47.60
CA GLY A 523 19.38 43.25 48.91
C GLY A 523 19.13 41.73 49.03
N ILE A 524 19.60 41.18 50.14
CA ILE A 524 19.48 39.78 50.50
C ILE A 524 18.63 39.67 51.78
N GLU A 525 17.48 39.00 51.68
CA GLU A 525 16.62 38.72 52.81
C GLU A 525 17.24 37.65 53.72
N LEU A 526 17.40 37.92 55.01
CA LEU A 526 17.93 37.01 56.01
C LEU A 526 16.79 36.62 56.95
N GLY A 527 16.05 35.56 56.64
CA GLY A 527 14.99 35.10 57.55
C GLY A 527 13.96 34.18 56.90
N SER A 528 13.00 33.69 57.65
CA SER A 528 11.93 32.80 57.21
C SER A 528 10.69 33.58 56.77
N GLY A 529 10.58 33.96 55.52
CA GLY A 529 9.38 34.57 54.98
C GLY A 529 9.53 34.84 53.50
N VAL A 530 9.09 33.92 52.67
CA VAL A 530 9.10 34.06 51.20
C VAL A 530 7.73 34.52 50.63
N ASP A 531 6.97 35.34 51.37
CA ASP A 531 5.62 35.71 50.98
C ASP A 531 5.48 37.14 50.39
N GLY A 532 6.58 37.72 49.91
CA GLY A 532 6.55 38.86 48.97
C GLY A 532 6.29 40.25 49.62
N THR A 533 6.27 40.38 50.95
CA THR A 533 6.33 41.67 51.63
C THR A 533 7.75 41.94 52.08
N PRO A 534 8.39 43.05 51.72
CA PRO A 534 9.69 43.40 52.28
C PRO A 534 9.56 43.52 53.80
N ALA A 535 9.81 42.42 54.49
CA ALA A 535 9.95 42.47 55.94
C ALA A 535 11.29 43.10 56.26
N GLY A 536 11.40 43.73 57.38
CA GLY A 536 12.60 44.47 57.84
C GLY A 536 13.86 43.61 58.06
N ASN A 537 13.96 42.47 57.33
CA ASN A 537 15.09 41.51 57.41
C ASN A 537 15.96 41.52 56.17
N ILE A 538 15.79 42.50 55.28
CA ILE A 538 16.60 42.58 54.07
C ILE A 538 17.95 43.22 54.41
N LEU A 539 19.03 42.56 54.04
CA LEU A 539 20.37 43.16 54.00
C LEU A 539 20.47 43.92 52.64
N ASP A 540 19.83 45.07 52.57
CA ASP A 540 19.75 45.91 51.37
C ASP A 540 20.68 47.13 51.43
N ASP A 541 21.27 47.40 52.57
CA ASP A 541 22.09 48.60 52.85
C ASP A 541 23.36 48.17 53.60
N TYR A 542 24.32 47.62 52.93
CA TYR A 542 25.66 47.37 53.41
C TYR A 542 26.62 48.37 52.76
N GLU A 543 27.21 49.21 53.61
CA GLU A 543 28.12 50.23 53.10
C GLU A 543 29.37 50.27 53.99
N GLU A 544 30.52 50.34 53.40
CA GLU A 544 31.80 50.56 54.07
C GLU A 544 32.42 51.82 53.49
N GLY A 545 33.07 52.57 54.37
CA GLY A 545 33.74 53.76 53.94
C GLY A 545 34.66 54.38 54.99
N THR A 546 35.17 55.51 54.61
CA THR A 546 36.07 56.30 55.47
C THR A 546 35.46 57.67 55.72
N PHE A 547 35.79 58.26 56.88
CA PHE A 547 35.43 59.60 57.20
C PHE A 547 36.58 60.32 57.96
N THR A 548 36.48 61.65 58.01
CA THR A 548 37.51 62.45 58.64
C THR A 548 36.93 63.07 59.94
N PRO A 549 37.25 62.48 61.08
CA PRO A 549 36.78 63.04 62.36
C PRO A 549 37.50 64.37 62.69
N SER A 550 36.78 65.33 63.17
CA SER A 550 37.35 66.65 63.54
C SER A 550 36.72 67.19 64.81
N ILE A 551 37.42 68.10 65.55
CA ILE A 551 36.84 68.81 66.70
C ILE A 551 35.75 69.73 66.14
N ALA A 552 34.52 69.59 66.64
CA ALA A 552 33.38 70.41 66.25
C ALA A 552 33.08 71.51 67.26
N ALA A 553 33.37 71.22 68.50
CA ALA A 553 33.22 72.24 69.57
C ALA A 553 34.11 71.89 70.80
N GLY A 554 34.24 72.77 71.76
CA GLY A 554 35.04 72.66 73.02
C GLY A 554 36.48 73.16 72.88
N ARG A 555 36.92 73.47 71.65
CA ARG A 555 38.21 74.09 71.37
C ARG A 555 38.08 75.23 70.36
N THR A 556 38.94 76.21 70.49
CA THR A 556 39.05 77.36 69.54
C THR A 556 40.52 77.52 69.10
N GLY A 557 40.72 78.31 68.05
CA GLY A 557 42.07 78.52 67.49
C GLY A 557 42.57 77.41 66.57
N SER A 558 43.84 77.45 66.16
CA SER A 558 44.40 76.49 65.24
C SER A 558 44.67 75.16 65.88
N ILE A 559 44.00 74.09 65.45
CA ILE A 559 44.21 72.69 65.79
C ILE A 559 45.03 72.08 64.69
N THR A 560 46.10 71.40 65.05
CA THR A 560 46.94 70.67 64.11
C THR A 560 46.61 69.18 64.28
N TYR A 561 46.11 68.56 63.19
CA TYR A 561 45.86 67.14 63.12
C TYR A 561 47.04 66.43 62.50
N GLN A 562 47.65 65.49 63.25
CA GLN A 562 48.68 64.59 62.74
C GLN A 562 48.05 63.32 62.10
N ASN A 563 46.92 62.87 62.61
CA ASN A 563 46.11 61.79 62.10
C ASN A 563 44.62 62.06 62.25
N GLN A 564 43.85 61.85 61.25
CA GLN A 564 42.38 61.92 61.26
C GLN A 564 41.86 60.82 60.34
N THR A 565 41.61 59.61 60.80
CA THR A 565 41.15 58.50 59.99
C THR A 565 40.01 57.81 60.73
N GLY A 566 38.86 57.77 60.03
CA GLY A 566 37.71 57.04 60.50
C GLY A 566 37.29 56.02 59.45
N PHE A 567 36.79 54.91 59.88
CA PHE A 567 36.18 53.86 59.10
C PHE A 567 34.79 53.61 59.61
N TYR A 568 33.88 53.29 58.66
CA TYR A 568 32.55 52.89 59.07
C TYR A 568 32.14 51.64 58.30
N THR A 569 31.26 50.86 58.93
CA THR A 569 30.48 49.82 58.33
C THR A 569 29.02 50.07 58.69
N LYS A 570 28.14 50.20 57.65
CA LYS A 570 26.69 50.32 57.86
C LYS A 570 26.04 49.04 57.44
N ILE A 571 25.17 48.51 58.24
CA ILE A 571 24.36 47.30 57.90
C ILE A 571 22.92 47.64 58.23
N GLY A 572 22.09 47.80 57.18
CA GLY A 572 20.75 48.34 57.36
C GLY A 572 20.82 49.73 58.03
N ASN A 573 20.09 49.91 59.11
CA ASN A 573 20.08 51.18 59.85
C ASN A 573 21.14 51.28 60.97
N THR A 574 22.01 50.28 61.07
CA THR A 574 23.04 50.27 62.15
C THR A 574 24.40 50.62 61.54
N VAL A 575 25.03 51.59 62.14
CA VAL A 575 26.37 52.07 61.78
C VAL A 575 27.37 51.76 62.91
N PHE A 576 28.43 51.09 62.50
CA PHE A 576 29.59 50.84 63.30
C PHE A 576 30.70 51.77 62.84
N LEU A 577 31.19 52.62 63.79
CA LEU A 577 32.26 53.57 63.54
C LEU A 577 33.50 53.19 64.28
N ARG A 578 34.64 53.37 63.66
CA ARG A 578 35.96 53.29 64.29
C ARG A 578 36.81 54.44 63.83
N PHE A 579 37.38 55.20 64.71
CA PHE A 579 38.31 56.23 64.27
C PHE A 579 39.56 56.41 65.17
N TYR A 580 40.55 56.98 64.59
CA TYR A 580 41.81 57.42 65.20
C TYR A 580 42.00 58.89 64.87
N MET A 581 42.19 59.65 65.99
CA MET A 581 42.53 61.05 65.92
C MET A 581 43.81 61.32 66.71
N GLN A 582 44.73 61.98 66.13
CA GLN A 582 45.91 62.51 66.79
C GLN A 582 45.99 63.99 66.49
N MET A 583 46.07 64.80 67.56
CA MET A 583 46.00 66.24 67.38
C MET A 583 46.79 66.96 68.49
N SER A 584 47.09 68.21 68.20
CA SER A 584 47.70 69.18 69.16
C SER A 584 47.25 70.61 68.87
N GLY A 585 47.43 71.55 69.87
CA GLY A 585 47.11 72.93 69.71
C GLY A 585 45.63 73.29 69.97
N GLY A 586 45.25 74.49 69.60
CA GLY A 586 44.01 75.08 69.94
C GLY A 586 43.98 75.57 71.41
N SER A 587 42.99 76.38 71.75
CA SER A 587 42.72 76.80 73.17
C SER A 587 41.44 76.13 73.65
N THR A 588 41.45 75.62 74.84
CA THR A 588 40.28 75.03 75.48
C THR A 588 39.28 76.10 75.86
N ASN A 589 37.99 75.77 75.90
CA ASN A 589 36.95 76.66 76.36
C ASN A 589 35.90 75.87 77.16
N GLY A 590 34.99 76.59 77.84
CA GLY A 590 33.97 75.97 78.72
C GLY A 590 32.78 75.36 77.94
N SER A 591 32.80 75.31 76.60
CA SER A 591 31.75 74.64 75.80
C SER A 591 31.88 73.14 75.86
N VAL A 592 30.79 72.46 75.76
CA VAL A 592 30.78 70.96 75.57
C VAL A 592 31.70 70.58 74.44
N PHE A 593 32.50 69.54 74.64
CA PHE A 593 33.44 69.03 73.67
C PHE A 593 32.76 68.08 72.74
N TYR A 594 32.85 68.36 71.40
CA TYR A 594 32.27 67.51 70.35
C TYR A 594 33.32 67.12 69.32
N ILE A 595 33.20 65.87 68.87
CA ILE A 595 33.87 65.41 67.64
C ILE A 595 32.83 65.29 66.59
N GLY A 596 33.00 65.99 65.50
CA GLY A 596 32.17 65.97 64.31
C GLY A 596 32.84 65.27 63.14
N GLY A 597 32.24 65.40 61.97
CA GLY A 597 32.70 64.74 60.77
C GLY A 597 32.21 63.30 60.63
N LEU A 598 31.22 62.86 61.37
CA LEU A 598 30.62 61.55 61.21
C LEU A 598 29.86 61.47 59.95
N PRO A 599 29.87 60.32 59.24
CA PRO A 599 29.22 60.13 57.91
C PRO A 599 27.71 60.09 57.98
N PHE A 600 27.13 59.75 59.12
CA PHE A 600 25.70 59.60 59.34
C PHE A 600 25.19 60.32 60.60
N THR A 601 23.93 60.73 60.51
CA THR A 601 23.23 61.36 61.65
C THR A 601 22.48 60.25 62.42
N ASN A 602 22.58 60.32 63.79
CA ASN A 602 21.84 59.38 64.63
C ASN A 602 20.33 59.60 64.54
N ILE A 603 19.56 58.48 64.57
CA ILE A 603 18.09 58.56 64.46
C ILE A 603 17.44 59.42 65.56
N ASN A 604 16.34 60.05 65.18
CA ASN A 604 15.57 60.87 66.12
C ASN A 604 14.44 60.07 66.82
N GLN A 605 14.79 59.05 67.54
CA GLN A 605 13.82 58.21 68.26
C GLN A 605 14.30 58.00 69.70
N ASN A 606 13.46 58.34 70.69
CA ASN A 606 13.77 58.39 72.15
C ASN A 606 14.27 57.09 72.78
N THR A 607 14.45 56.06 72.06
CA THR A 607 14.91 54.77 72.63
C THR A 607 16.26 54.33 72.09
N TYR A 608 16.88 55.09 71.13
CA TYR A 608 18.10 54.68 70.47
C TYR A 608 19.16 55.77 70.44
N GLU A 609 19.83 55.95 71.50
CA GLU A 609 21.03 56.81 71.59
C GLU A 609 22.26 56.00 71.12
N GLY A 610 23.10 56.59 70.30
CA GLY A 610 24.36 55.97 69.90
C GLY A 610 25.35 55.98 71.06
N GLY A 611 26.06 54.93 71.22
CA GLY A 611 27.07 54.82 72.28
C GLY A 611 28.30 54.04 71.80
N GLY A 612 29.38 54.20 72.56
CA GLY A 612 30.62 53.54 72.25
C GLY A 612 31.59 53.48 73.44
N TYR A 613 32.79 53.07 73.12
CA TYR A 613 33.87 53.04 74.07
C TYR A 613 35.17 53.51 73.37
N HIS A 614 36.06 54.09 74.16
CA HIS A 614 37.40 54.36 73.65
C HIS A 614 38.36 53.22 74.05
N THR A 615 39.17 52.82 73.09
CA THR A 615 40.15 51.75 73.25
C THR A 615 41.50 52.22 73.70
N TYR A 616 41.79 53.48 73.40
CA TYR A 616 43.04 54.10 73.83
C TYR A 616 42.89 55.63 73.84
N GLN A 617 43.37 56.23 74.88
CA GLN A 617 43.60 57.66 74.95
C GLN A 617 44.91 57.92 75.67
N ASN A 618 45.70 58.88 75.29
CA ASN A 618 46.90 59.28 75.93
C ASN A 618 46.72 60.74 76.44
N SER A 619 46.32 60.81 77.69
CA SER A 619 46.11 62.10 78.40
C SER A 619 45.24 63.11 77.62
N PHE A 620 44.30 62.60 76.80
CA PHE A 620 43.41 63.47 76.01
C PHE A 620 42.41 64.23 76.90
N PHE A 621 41.88 63.57 77.95
CA PHE A 621 41.00 64.16 78.92
C PHE A 621 41.81 64.43 80.18
N ASP A 622 41.58 65.58 80.81
CA ASP A 622 42.32 66.07 82.02
C ASP A 622 41.90 65.43 83.35
N SER A 623 40.79 64.70 83.34
CA SER A 623 40.30 63.97 84.53
C SER A 623 40.93 62.60 84.67
N GLY A 624 41.45 62.26 85.80
CA GLY A 624 42.32 61.15 86.14
C GLY A 624 41.94 59.69 85.84
N ASP A 625 40.70 59.33 85.47
CA ASP A 625 40.33 57.99 85.13
C ASP A 625 39.86 57.94 83.64
N PRO A 626 40.59 57.28 82.77
CA PRO A 626 40.20 57.12 81.38
C PRO A 626 38.83 56.50 81.19
N ARG A 627 38.34 55.74 82.11
CA ARG A 627 37.04 55.05 82.07
C ARG A 627 35.86 55.99 82.41
N ASP A 628 36.12 57.18 82.83
CA ASP A 628 35.05 58.11 83.22
C ASP A 628 34.41 58.85 82.05
N ASN A 629 34.99 58.85 80.88
CA ASN A 629 34.53 59.60 79.67
C ASN A 629 33.98 58.68 78.56
N HIS A 630 32.70 58.50 78.55
CA HIS A 630 32.08 57.65 77.49
C HIS A 630 31.64 58.43 76.27
N PRO A 631 32.02 58.01 75.09
CA PRO A 631 31.49 58.61 73.87
C PRO A 631 30.00 58.32 73.75
N TRP A 632 29.27 59.35 73.41
CA TRP A 632 27.83 59.30 73.26
C TRP A 632 27.36 60.14 72.09
N LEU A 633 26.35 59.67 71.36
CA LEU A 633 25.78 60.32 70.21
C LEU A 633 24.31 60.70 70.54
N ALA A 634 24.02 61.95 70.67
CA ALA A 634 22.67 62.42 70.94
C ALA A 634 21.71 62.12 69.73
N LEU A 635 20.42 62.14 69.99
CA LEU A 635 19.39 62.04 69.01
C LEU A 635 19.55 63.11 67.93
N ASN A 636 19.30 62.74 66.63
CA ASN A 636 19.42 63.62 65.50
C ASN A 636 20.78 64.39 65.43
N SER A 637 21.85 63.75 65.84
CA SER A 637 23.20 64.32 65.84
C SER A 637 24.20 63.51 65.03
N SER A 638 25.09 64.16 64.31
CA SER A 638 26.28 63.60 63.64
C SER A 638 27.58 63.97 64.40
N GLN A 639 27.48 64.31 65.67
CA GLN A 639 28.61 64.72 66.53
C GLN A 639 28.65 63.87 67.81
N VAL A 640 29.84 63.36 68.15
CA VAL A 640 30.10 62.63 69.40
C VAL A 640 30.44 63.59 70.49
N ASN A 641 29.75 63.52 71.57
CA ASN A 641 30.14 64.12 72.83
C ASN A 641 30.60 63.04 73.88
N PHE A 642 31.10 63.44 74.97
CA PHE A 642 31.58 62.56 76.01
C PHE A 642 30.90 62.86 77.32
N HIS A 643 30.44 61.87 78.03
CA HIS A 643 29.82 62.02 79.36
C HIS A 643 30.64 61.34 80.39
N LYS A 644 30.67 61.93 81.55
CA LYS A 644 31.34 61.45 82.74
C LYS A 644 30.47 60.45 83.50
N THR A 645 30.99 59.27 83.76
CA THR A 645 30.31 58.31 84.66
C THR A 645 30.22 58.78 86.08
N SER A 646 31.17 59.56 86.53
CA SER A 646 31.25 60.04 87.91
C SER A 646 30.12 60.99 88.30
N ASN A 647 29.57 61.79 87.36
CA ASN A 647 28.51 62.79 87.66
C ASN A 647 27.47 62.98 86.58
N GLY A 648 27.53 62.19 85.47
CA GLY A 648 26.60 62.27 84.33
C GLY A 648 26.72 63.55 83.47
N GLY A 649 27.66 64.43 83.75
CA GLY A 649 27.85 65.69 83.01
C GLY A 649 28.61 65.52 81.72
N ALA A 650 28.33 66.38 80.76
CA ALA A 650 29.10 66.43 79.52
C ALA A 650 30.54 66.91 79.74
N VAL A 651 31.49 66.38 79.06
CA VAL A 651 32.87 66.82 79.03
C VAL A 651 32.96 68.15 78.30
N THR A 652 33.56 69.18 78.95
CA THR A 652 33.82 70.46 78.33
C THR A 652 35.21 70.56 77.73
N GLY A 653 35.45 71.49 76.82
CA GLY A 653 36.76 71.75 76.25
C GLY A 653 37.85 72.02 77.31
N ASN A 654 37.52 72.60 78.48
CA ASN A 654 38.45 72.84 79.59
C ASN A 654 38.95 71.54 80.23
N GLU A 655 38.30 70.43 80.01
CA GLU A 655 38.65 69.13 80.55
C GLU A 655 39.46 68.29 79.53
N THR A 656 39.88 68.92 78.47
CA THR A 656 40.77 68.27 77.43
C THR A 656 42.11 69.01 77.44
N THR A 657 43.17 68.28 77.14
CA THR A 657 44.51 68.87 77.14
C THR A 657 44.91 69.37 75.71
N THR A 658 45.79 70.37 75.63
CA THR A 658 46.22 71.01 74.36
C THR A 658 47.53 70.42 73.80
N ASN A 659 48.16 69.53 74.54
CA ASN A 659 49.40 68.84 74.10
C ASN A 659 49.07 67.83 73.03
N GLN A 660 50.08 67.16 72.45
CA GLN A 660 49.89 66.13 71.47
C GLN A 660 49.23 64.89 72.13
N HIS A 661 48.04 64.55 71.67
CA HIS A 661 47.19 63.51 72.23
C HIS A 661 46.60 62.59 71.13
N TYR A 662 46.26 61.37 71.55
CA TYR A 662 45.66 60.34 70.76
C TYR A 662 44.31 59.98 71.29
N LEU A 663 43.34 59.75 70.40
CA LEU A 663 42.04 59.22 70.72
C LEU A 663 41.63 58.17 69.67
N ILE A 664 41.37 56.95 70.14
CA ILE A 664 40.88 55.85 69.35
C ILE A 664 39.61 55.37 70.03
N PHE A 665 38.52 55.35 69.31
CA PHE A 665 37.27 54.80 69.82
C PHE A 665 36.39 54.11 68.79
N HIS A 666 35.46 53.35 69.28
CA HIS A 666 34.44 52.67 68.54
C HIS A 666 33.09 53.22 69.00
N LEU A 667 32.21 53.38 68.02
CA LEU A 667 30.86 53.87 68.28
C LEU A 667 29.90 53.03 67.44
N GLN A 668 28.74 52.73 67.99
CA GLN A 668 27.62 52.15 67.24
C GLN A 668 26.43 53.10 67.45
N HIS A 669 25.74 53.35 66.40
CA HIS A 669 24.49 54.11 66.41
C HIS A 669 23.53 53.68 65.31
N ILE A 670 22.27 54.09 65.44
CA ILE A 670 21.24 53.79 64.45
C ILE A 670 20.95 55.05 63.64
N VAL A 671 20.85 54.87 62.30
CA VAL A 671 20.54 55.93 61.35
C VAL A 671 19.14 55.78 60.82
N ALA A 672 18.56 56.80 60.24
CA ALA A 672 17.20 56.88 59.74
C ALA A 672 17.04 56.04 58.44
#